data_17b0589da3a7acebd8d5e935b992818c
#
_entry.id   17b0589da3a7acebd8d5e935b992818c
#
_cell.length_a   1.000
_cell.length_b   1.000
_cell.length_c   1.000
_cell.angle_alpha   90.00
_cell.angle_beta   90.00
_cell.angle_gamma   90.00
#
_symmetry.space_group_name_H-M   'P 1'
#
loop_
_entity.id
_entity.type
_entity.pdbx_description
1 polymer ?
#
loop_
_entity_poly.entity_id
_entity_poly.type
_entity_poly.pdbx_seq_one_letter_code
_entity_poly.pdbx_strand_id
1 'polypeptide(L)'
;MDNLCLWQPDPLGTQQSNLYRFMAEVNRFHGLQLQNYPQLYQWSVEKTTRFWPLVWQHCGVKGELGNIVAENRQDMQRTRWFPDSHLNFAENLLRRQDESPAIISRIEGSPSRTLSWRELSDQVARLAQWLRHQGIGRGDVVAAYLPNIPETVVAMLATTSLGAIWTSTSPDFGEASVVERFGQTRPRVLFAVDGYRYNGKEIDIQQKVASVVSQLGSIEQTVMIPLLGNPLQLGHDWQQLLASQPDASLQFEPMAFNDPLYILYSSGTTGKPKCIMHGIGGTLLQHLKEHQLHCDIKPGERIFYFTTCGWMMWNWLVSALASGATLVLYDGSPFYPDGNVLWDLARDEQVSLFGTSAKYLDALHKQGYAPIKTHDLPHLRLICSTGSVLSPEGFDYVYQQIKQDVQLSSISGGTDICSCFVIGNPLSPVYRGESQGRGLGLAVQVFNEAGQPVQGEKGELVCTKPFPAQPIYFWGDENGDKYHAAYFERFDNIWCHGDWIELTPTGGILFYGRSDATLNPGGVRIGTSEIYRYVEQLDEVEESIVIGQQWQQDERVVLFVKLKAGCKLDEPLRERIRQQIKQHCTARHVPARILQVDAIPRTKSGKIVELAVREVVHNRPVNNTHSLADPEVLNQYRNRPELAS
;
A
#
# COMPACT_ATOMS: atom_id res chain seq x y z
N MET A 1 -10.14 27.04 1.24
CA MET A 1 -11.07 25.97 1.70
C MET A 1 -11.33 26.21 3.16
N ASP A 2 -12.59 26.14 3.61
CA ASP A 2 -12.89 26.24 5.04
C ASP A 2 -12.28 25.00 5.72
N ASN A 3 -11.38 25.20 6.67
CA ASN A 3 -10.73 24.16 7.45
C ASN A 3 -11.76 23.50 8.41
N LEU A 4 -12.70 22.75 7.84
CA LEU A 4 -13.73 22.06 8.62
C LEU A 4 -13.10 20.88 9.37
N CYS A 5 -13.06 20.98 10.69
CA CYS A 5 -12.66 19.90 11.57
C CYS A 5 -13.78 18.85 11.64
N LEU A 6 -13.50 17.61 11.26
CA LEU A 6 -14.46 16.51 11.23
C LEU A 6 -14.35 15.58 12.45
N TRP A 7 -13.16 15.49 13.03
CA TRP A 7 -12.90 14.69 14.22
C TRP A 7 -11.79 15.32 15.07
N GLN A 8 -11.90 15.19 16.37
CA GLN A 8 -10.89 15.61 17.34
C GLN A 8 -10.56 14.45 18.28
N PRO A 9 -9.29 14.29 18.65
CA PRO A 9 -8.90 13.29 19.64
C PRO A 9 -9.59 13.55 20.97
N ASP A 10 -10.09 12.47 21.60
CA ASP A 10 -10.55 12.53 22.98
C ASP A 10 -9.35 12.77 23.91
N PRO A 11 -9.41 13.72 24.87
CA PRO A 11 -8.30 14.02 25.77
C PRO A 11 -7.83 12.83 26.62
N LEU A 12 -8.76 11.97 27.07
CA LEU A 12 -8.40 10.76 27.83
C LEU A 12 -7.76 9.71 26.95
N GLY A 13 -8.33 9.46 25.76
CA GLY A 13 -7.77 8.55 24.77
C GLY A 13 -6.38 9.00 24.30
N THR A 14 -6.21 10.30 24.11
CA THR A 14 -4.90 10.91 23.80
C THR A 14 -3.83 10.53 24.81
N GLN A 15 -4.09 10.72 26.11
CA GLN A 15 -3.12 10.41 27.17
C GLN A 15 -2.80 8.91 27.30
N GLN A 16 -3.72 8.04 26.87
CA GLN A 16 -3.54 6.59 26.86
C GLN A 16 -2.89 6.06 25.59
N SER A 17 -2.69 6.92 24.59
CA SER A 17 -2.08 6.51 23.31
C SER A 17 -0.59 6.18 23.45
N ASN A 18 -0.12 5.24 22.63
CA ASN A 18 1.30 4.90 22.57
C ASN A 18 2.14 6.10 22.15
N LEU A 19 1.61 6.94 21.27
CA LEU A 19 2.31 8.14 20.80
C LEU A 19 2.52 9.17 21.92
N TYR A 20 1.53 9.36 22.80
CA TYR A 20 1.67 10.25 23.95
C TYR A 20 2.73 9.71 24.94
N ARG A 21 2.72 8.39 25.18
CA ARG A 21 3.73 7.75 26.02
C ARG A 21 5.13 7.88 25.42
N PHE A 22 5.25 7.68 24.12
CA PHE A 22 6.51 7.89 23.40
C PHE A 22 7.01 9.33 23.52
N MET A 23 6.13 10.33 23.36
CA MET A 23 6.47 11.75 23.55
C MET A 23 6.95 12.03 24.98
N ALA A 24 6.31 11.41 25.98
CA ALA A 24 6.75 11.52 27.37
C ALA A 24 8.15 10.90 27.61
N GLU A 25 8.45 9.78 26.95
CA GLU A 25 9.78 9.18 26.99
C GLU A 25 10.83 10.08 26.32
N VAL A 26 10.53 10.66 25.16
CA VAL A 26 11.40 11.65 24.49
C VAL A 26 11.70 12.82 25.44
N ASN A 27 10.67 13.38 26.09
CA ASN A 27 10.83 14.46 27.05
C ASN A 27 11.75 14.06 28.21
N ARG A 28 11.51 12.88 28.77
CA ARG A 28 12.30 12.37 29.91
C ARG A 28 13.76 12.11 29.54
N PHE A 29 14.03 11.44 28.43
CA PHE A 29 15.40 11.05 28.06
C PHE A 29 16.24 12.20 27.53
N HIS A 30 15.58 13.21 26.94
CA HIS A 30 16.30 14.33 26.31
C HIS A 30 16.13 15.68 27.02
N GLY A 31 15.43 15.72 28.17
CA GLY A 31 15.20 16.95 28.91
C GLY A 31 14.37 17.99 28.16
N LEU A 32 13.40 17.52 27.38
CA LEU A 32 12.52 18.35 26.52
C LEU A 32 11.14 18.53 27.17
N GLN A 33 10.34 19.43 26.58
CA GLN A 33 8.95 19.69 26.98
C GLN A 33 8.04 19.74 25.75
N LEU A 34 8.11 18.69 24.91
CA LEU A 34 7.22 18.56 23.75
C LEU A 34 5.78 18.36 24.22
N GLN A 35 4.84 19.09 23.63
CA GLN A 35 3.43 19.11 24.05
C GLN A 35 2.45 18.60 22.99
N ASN A 36 2.88 18.53 21.72
CA ASN A 36 2.02 18.21 20.60
C ASN A 36 2.76 17.50 19.48
N TYR A 37 1.99 16.98 18.52
CA TYR A 37 2.53 16.25 17.38
C TYR A 37 3.51 17.09 16.52
N PRO A 38 3.24 18.35 16.14
CA PRO A 38 4.19 19.12 15.36
C PRO A 38 5.57 19.27 16.01
N GLN A 39 5.64 19.46 17.32
CA GLN A 39 6.91 19.54 18.06
C GLN A 39 7.65 18.19 18.07
N LEU A 40 6.91 17.09 18.30
CA LEU A 40 7.47 15.74 18.25
C LEU A 40 7.96 15.39 16.82
N TYR A 41 7.18 15.72 15.79
CA TYR A 41 7.58 15.53 14.40
C TYR A 41 8.89 16.28 14.10
N GLN A 42 8.95 17.56 14.44
CA GLN A 42 10.15 18.38 14.20
C GLN A 42 11.38 17.77 14.88
N TRP A 43 11.25 17.37 16.14
CA TRP A 43 12.32 16.69 16.84
C TRP A 43 12.73 15.37 16.15
N SER A 44 11.77 14.57 15.72
CA SER A 44 12.02 13.27 15.09
C SER A 44 12.83 13.38 13.79
N VAL A 45 12.61 14.44 13.01
CA VAL A 45 13.33 14.67 11.75
C VAL A 45 14.64 15.46 11.93
N GLU A 46 14.77 16.25 12.99
CA GLU A 46 16.02 16.91 13.31
C GLU A 46 17.02 15.98 13.97
N LYS A 47 16.55 15.09 14.83
CA LYS A 47 17.35 14.21 15.68
C LYS A 47 17.17 12.73 15.29
N THR A 48 17.20 12.41 14.00
CA THR A 48 16.96 11.05 13.48
C THR A 48 17.80 9.98 14.16
N THR A 49 19.06 10.28 14.50
CA THR A 49 19.97 9.35 15.21
C THR A 49 19.64 9.15 16.68
N ARG A 50 18.75 9.96 17.26
CA ARG A 50 18.18 9.75 18.60
C ARG A 50 16.78 9.14 18.50
N PHE A 51 16.03 9.52 17.47
CA PHE A 51 14.68 9.07 17.24
C PHE A 51 14.60 7.56 16.95
N TRP A 52 15.35 7.06 15.97
CA TRP A 52 15.23 5.67 15.53
C TRP A 52 15.69 4.64 16.58
N PRO A 53 16.76 4.84 17.34
CA PRO A 53 17.07 3.97 18.49
C PRO A 53 15.98 3.96 19.56
N LEU A 54 15.35 5.11 19.82
CA LEU A 54 14.25 5.19 20.78
C LEU A 54 13.00 4.45 20.28
N VAL A 55 12.69 4.51 18.97
CA VAL A 55 11.63 3.70 18.36
C VAL A 55 11.92 2.21 18.50
N TRP A 56 13.17 1.78 18.27
CA TRP A 56 13.59 0.39 18.49
C TRP A 56 13.28 -0.07 19.92
N GLN A 57 13.69 0.73 20.90
CA GLN A 57 13.48 0.42 22.32
C GLN A 57 12.01 0.45 22.72
N HIS A 58 11.30 1.52 22.37
CA HIS A 58 9.89 1.72 22.72
C HIS A 58 8.98 0.63 22.13
N CYS A 59 9.20 0.28 20.87
CA CYS A 59 8.43 -0.77 20.17
C CYS A 59 8.88 -2.19 20.54
N GLY A 60 9.92 -2.35 21.36
CA GLY A 60 10.40 -3.62 21.86
C GLY A 60 10.90 -4.53 20.75
N VAL A 61 11.72 -4.00 19.83
CA VAL A 61 12.33 -4.82 18.77
C VAL A 61 13.23 -5.88 19.39
N LYS A 62 13.03 -7.14 19.04
CA LYS A 62 13.90 -8.26 19.40
C LYS A 62 15.11 -8.28 18.49
N GLY A 63 16.30 -8.28 19.07
CA GLY A 63 17.56 -8.26 18.35
C GLY A 63 18.64 -7.49 19.08
N GLU A 64 19.82 -7.43 18.50
CA GLU A 64 20.97 -6.68 19.01
C GLU A 64 21.03 -5.33 18.29
N LEU A 65 20.82 -4.23 19.01
CA LEU A 65 20.77 -2.88 18.43
C LEU A 65 22.13 -2.42 17.86
N GLY A 66 23.25 -2.93 18.40
CA GLY A 66 24.58 -2.44 18.06
C GLY A 66 24.90 -1.06 18.64
N ASN A 67 26.03 -0.49 18.22
CA ASN A 67 26.55 0.79 18.73
C ASN A 67 26.49 1.91 17.67
N ILE A 68 26.41 1.55 16.39
CA ILE A 68 26.43 2.49 15.27
C ILE A 68 25.00 2.72 14.78
N VAL A 69 24.52 3.94 14.91
CA VAL A 69 23.14 4.25 14.49
C VAL A 69 23.02 4.42 12.98
N ALA A 70 23.96 5.11 12.35
CA ALA A 70 23.96 5.29 10.90
C ALA A 70 25.33 5.73 10.37
N GLU A 71 25.67 5.22 9.20
CA GLU A 71 26.85 5.58 8.40
C GLU A 71 26.44 6.33 7.13
N ASN A 72 27.36 7.10 6.54
CA ASN A 72 27.21 7.80 5.26
C ASN A 72 25.98 8.72 5.17
N ARG A 73 25.53 9.31 6.28
CA ARG A 73 24.29 10.13 6.35
C ARG A 73 24.26 11.36 5.45
N GLN A 74 25.39 11.74 4.87
CA GLN A 74 25.50 12.87 3.94
C GLN A 74 25.19 12.45 2.48
N ASP A 75 25.19 11.15 2.22
CA ASP A 75 24.79 10.57 0.95
C ASP A 75 23.54 9.71 1.19
N MET A 76 22.37 10.25 0.81
CA MET A 76 21.08 9.63 1.12
C MET A 76 20.95 8.23 0.50
N GLN A 77 21.46 8.04 -0.69
CA GLN A 77 21.43 6.75 -1.40
C GLN A 77 22.31 5.68 -0.73
N ARG A 78 23.42 6.11 -0.10
CA ARG A 78 24.42 5.22 0.52
C ARG A 78 24.31 5.12 2.04
N THR A 79 23.34 5.80 2.65
CA THR A 79 23.14 5.72 4.09
C THR A 79 22.83 4.28 4.52
N ARG A 80 23.56 3.80 5.51
CA ARG A 80 23.29 2.51 6.15
C ARG A 80 22.91 2.73 7.60
N TRP A 81 21.71 2.32 7.95
CA TRP A 81 21.21 2.38 9.32
C TRP A 81 21.62 1.12 10.08
N PHE A 82 22.00 1.28 11.34
CA PHE A 82 22.33 0.20 12.27
C PHE A 82 23.22 -0.90 11.66
N PRO A 83 24.40 -0.55 11.12
CA PRO A 83 25.22 -1.49 10.32
C PRO A 83 25.78 -2.66 11.11
N ASP A 84 25.88 -2.55 12.45
CA ASP A 84 26.35 -3.58 13.38
C ASP A 84 25.20 -4.26 14.16
N SER A 85 23.93 -4.02 13.79
CA SER A 85 22.77 -4.63 14.42
C SER A 85 22.41 -5.98 13.79
N HIS A 86 21.87 -6.88 14.63
CA HIS A 86 21.38 -8.19 14.20
C HIS A 86 19.97 -8.44 14.75
N LEU A 87 19.08 -8.95 13.90
CA LEU A 87 17.71 -9.28 14.23
C LEU A 87 17.16 -10.31 13.26
N ASN A 88 15.97 -10.85 13.54
CA ASN A 88 15.19 -11.62 12.58
C ASN A 88 13.78 -11.04 12.47
N PHE A 89 13.28 -10.88 11.25
CA PHE A 89 11.95 -10.33 11.00
C PHE A 89 10.84 -11.22 11.58
N ALA A 90 10.85 -12.51 11.25
CA ALA A 90 9.85 -13.46 11.71
C ALA A 90 9.84 -13.61 13.25
N GLU A 91 10.98 -13.54 13.91
CA GLU A 91 11.08 -13.55 15.38
C GLU A 91 10.31 -12.39 16.02
N ASN A 92 10.37 -11.23 15.40
CA ASN A 92 9.65 -10.04 15.86
C ASN A 92 8.14 -10.16 15.65
N LEU A 93 7.68 -10.89 14.64
CA LEU A 93 6.28 -11.12 14.37
C LEU A 93 5.70 -12.28 15.21
N LEU A 94 6.50 -13.30 15.51
CA LEU A 94 6.10 -14.45 16.32
C LEU A 94 6.43 -14.25 17.81
N ARG A 95 6.02 -13.12 18.36
CA ARG A 95 6.39 -12.73 19.74
C ARG A 95 5.51 -13.32 20.85
N ARG A 96 4.42 -13.97 20.49
CA ARG A 96 3.48 -14.63 21.41
C ARG A 96 3.39 -16.12 21.09
N GLN A 97 3.02 -16.94 22.10
CA GLN A 97 2.89 -18.40 21.98
C GLN A 97 1.68 -18.93 22.76
N ASP A 98 0.69 -18.07 22.99
CA ASP A 98 -0.53 -18.43 23.71
C ASP A 98 -1.65 -18.90 22.75
N GLU A 99 -2.79 -19.28 23.31
CA GLU A 99 -3.95 -19.77 22.55
C GLU A 99 -4.87 -18.64 22.04
N SER A 100 -4.52 -17.38 22.26
CA SER A 100 -5.32 -16.28 21.71
C SER A 100 -5.16 -16.19 20.19
N PRO A 101 -6.14 -15.60 19.48
CA PRO A 101 -6.08 -15.48 18.04
C PRO A 101 -4.89 -14.68 17.55
N ALA A 102 -4.06 -15.25 16.66
CA ALA A 102 -3.08 -14.53 15.87
C ALA A 102 -3.67 -14.09 14.53
N ILE A 103 -4.44 -14.97 13.90
CA ILE A 103 -5.08 -14.72 12.60
C ILE A 103 -6.52 -15.21 12.66
N ILE A 104 -7.45 -14.35 12.22
CA ILE A 104 -8.83 -14.69 11.89
C ILE A 104 -8.96 -14.50 10.39
N SER A 105 -9.46 -15.49 9.67
CA SER A 105 -9.54 -15.46 8.21
C SER A 105 -10.93 -15.85 7.75
N ARG A 106 -11.48 -15.06 6.82
CA ARG A 106 -12.72 -15.37 6.11
C ARG A 106 -12.46 -15.36 4.60
N ILE A 107 -12.84 -16.45 3.94
CA ILE A 107 -12.85 -16.54 2.48
C ILE A 107 -14.29 -16.36 2.01
N GLU A 108 -14.47 -15.72 0.87
CA GLU A 108 -15.78 -15.50 0.26
C GLU A 108 -16.64 -16.79 0.30
N GLY A 109 -17.86 -16.65 0.84
CA GLY A 109 -18.80 -17.76 0.95
C GLY A 109 -18.45 -18.82 1.99
N SER A 110 -17.44 -18.59 2.84
CA SER A 110 -17.03 -19.54 3.89
C SER A 110 -17.11 -18.91 5.28
N PRO A 111 -17.29 -19.70 6.35
CA PRO A 111 -17.20 -19.20 7.72
C PRO A 111 -15.78 -18.76 8.07
N SER A 112 -15.67 -17.90 9.09
CA SER A 112 -14.37 -17.53 9.64
C SER A 112 -13.64 -18.72 10.22
N ARG A 113 -12.31 -18.74 10.05
CA ARG A 113 -11.41 -19.71 10.67
C ARG A 113 -10.38 -18.96 11.50
N THR A 114 -10.01 -19.46 12.66
CA THR A 114 -9.04 -18.86 13.57
C THR A 114 -7.79 -19.72 13.66
N LEU A 115 -6.63 -19.06 13.68
CA LEU A 115 -5.34 -19.65 13.98
C LEU A 115 -4.78 -18.95 15.23
N SER A 116 -4.49 -19.71 16.28
CA SER A 116 -3.89 -19.19 17.51
C SER A 116 -2.41 -18.85 17.31
N TRP A 117 -1.82 -18.08 18.22
CA TRP A 117 -0.39 -17.78 18.20
C TRP A 117 0.47 -19.04 18.28
N ARG A 118 0.03 -20.02 19.07
CA ARG A 118 0.71 -21.31 19.18
C ARG A 118 0.64 -22.08 17.86
N GLU A 119 -0.55 -22.21 17.27
CA GLU A 119 -0.72 -22.90 15.99
C GLU A 119 0.05 -22.22 14.86
N LEU A 120 0.06 -20.88 14.82
CA LEU A 120 0.86 -20.11 13.86
C LEU A 120 2.33 -20.46 13.99
N SER A 121 2.87 -20.44 15.22
CA SER A 121 4.28 -20.74 15.49
C SER A 121 4.63 -22.19 15.13
N ASP A 122 3.74 -23.15 15.43
CA ASP A 122 3.93 -24.58 15.07
C ASP A 122 3.97 -24.76 13.54
N GLN A 123 3.02 -24.19 12.80
CA GLN A 123 3.00 -24.31 11.35
C GLN A 123 4.22 -23.65 10.71
N VAL A 124 4.64 -22.48 11.20
CA VAL A 124 5.86 -21.80 10.74
C VAL A 124 7.10 -22.66 11.00
N ALA A 125 7.22 -23.28 12.18
CA ALA A 125 8.33 -24.17 12.52
C ALA A 125 8.42 -25.37 11.57
N ARG A 126 7.28 -26.04 11.32
CA ARG A 126 7.19 -27.19 10.42
C ARG A 126 7.58 -26.82 8.98
N LEU A 127 7.03 -25.73 8.48
CA LEU A 127 7.34 -25.28 7.12
C LEU A 127 8.80 -24.83 6.99
N ALA A 128 9.33 -24.11 7.97
CA ALA A 128 10.73 -23.68 7.99
C ALA A 128 11.69 -24.89 8.02
N GLN A 129 11.36 -25.93 8.78
CA GLN A 129 12.15 -27.17 8.78
C GLN A 129 12.14 -27.86 7.42
N TRP A 130 10.98 -27.94 6.76
CA TRP A 130 10.91 -28.50 5.40
C TRP A 130 11.73 -27.68 4.41
N LEU A 131 11.58 -26.34 4.42
CA LEU A 131 12.36 -25.45 3.56
C LEU A 131 13.88 -25.64 3.77
N ARG A 132 14.32 -25.80 5.01
CA ARG A 132 15.72 -26.07 5.35
C ARG A 132 16.19 -27.42 4.79
N HIS A 133 15.34 -28.46 4.82
CA HIS A 133 15.63 -29.75 4.19
C HIS A 133 15.73 -29.67 2.66
N GLN A 134 15.05 -28.69 2.04
CA GLN A 134 15.21 -28.37 0.61
C GLN A 134 16.44 -27.50 0.32
N GLY A 135 17.28 -27.22 1.33
CA GLY A 135 18.46 -26.38 1.19
C GLY A 135 18.14 -24.89 1.00
N ILE A 136 16.97 -24.42 1.44
CA ILE A 136 16.59 -23.01 1.42
C ILE A 136 17.19 -22.32 2.64
N GLY A 137 17.84 -21.20 2.43
CA GLY A 137 18.48 -20.40 3.47
C GLY A 137 18.72 -18.95 3.02
N ARG A 138 19.66 -18.30 3.69
CA ARG A 138 19.99 -16.88 3.50
C ARG A 138 20.25 -16.55 2.02
N GLY A 139 19.50 -15.58 1.49
CA GLY A 139 19.65 -15.09 0.12
C GLY A 139 18.87 -15.87 -0.95
N ASP A 140 18.32 -17.04 -0.64
CA ASP A 140 17.44 -17.75 -1.56
C ASP A 140 16.09 -17.03 -1.68
N VAL A 141 15.52 -17.01 -2.88
CA VAL A 141 14.21 -16.41 -3.13
C VAL A 141 13.13 -17.48 -3.10
N VAL A 142 12.07 -17.20 -2.32
CA VAL A 142 10.86 -18.02 -2.21
C VAL A 142 9.67 -17.18 -2.67
N ALA A 143 8.88 -17.69 -3.60
CA ALA A 143 7.75 -16.99 -4.19
C ALA A 143 6.41 -17.59 -3.78
N ALA A 144 5.38 -16.75 -3.75
CA ALA A 144 4.01 -17.16 -3.55
C ALA A 144 3.08 -16.60 -4.64
N TYR A 145 2.24 -17.45 -5.16
CA TYR A 145 1.13 -17.14 -6.05
C TYR A 145 -0.15 -17.54 -5.32
N LEU A 146 -0.46 -16.74 -4.27
CA LEU A 146 -1.41 -17.09 -3.21
C LEU A 146 -2.42 -15.96 -2.94
N PRO A 147 -3.64 -16.30 -2.49
CA PRO A 147 -4.61 -15.35 -1.95
C PRO A 147 -4.24 -14.89 -0.53
N ASN A 148 -5.03 -13.98 0.03
CA ASN A 148 -4.85 -13.44 1.37
C ASN A 148 -5.39 -14.41 2.45
N ILE A 149 -4.66 -15.45 2.72
CA ILE A 149 -5.01 -16.55 3.63
C ILE A 149 -3.91 -16.80 4.67
N PRO A 150 -4.20 -17.48 5.80
CA PRO A 150 -3.21 -17.78 6.85
C PRO A 150 -1.98 -18.52 6.33
N GLU A 151 -2.14 -19.43 5.39
CA GLU A 151 -1.04 -20.19 4.78
C GLU A 151 -0.02 -19.28 4.10
N THR A 152 -0.45 -18.16 3.52
CA THR A 152 0.44 -17.16 2.92
C THR A 152 1.29 -16.47 3.99
N VAL A 153 0.69 -16.14 5.14
CA VAL A 153 1.40 -15.58 6.28
C VAL A 153 2.41 -16.58 6.85
N VAL A 154 2.00 -17.83 7.01
CA VAL A 154 2.88 -18.94 7.47
C VAL A 154 4.07 -19.09 6.52
N ALA A 155 3.84 -19.11 5.20
CA ALA A 155 4.89 -19.25 4.20
C ALA A 155 5.89 -18.08 4.23
N MET A 156 5.42 -16.85 4.37
CA MET A 156 6.28 -15.67 4.51
C MET A 156 7.13 -15.73 5.80
N LEU A 157 6.51 -16.09 6.93
CA LEU A 157 7.23 -16.16 8.21
C LEU A 157 8.23 -17.31 8.24
N ALA A 158 7.90 -18.47 7.67
CA ALA A 158 8.83 -19.59 7.54
C ALA A 158 10.03 -19.22 6.66
N THR A 159 9.79 -18.56 5.52
CA THR A 159 10.84 -18.08 4.61
C THR A 159 11.77 -17.10 5.31
N THR A 160 11.21 -16.07 5.94
CA THR A 160 12.00 -14.99 6.57
C THR A 160 12.68 -15.43 7.86
N SER A 161 12.19 -16.46 8.55
CA SER A 161 12.87 -17.07 9.70
C SER A 161 14.25 -17.66 9.33
N LEU A 162 14.41 -18.11 8.09
CA LEU A 162 15.65 -18.68 7.54
C LEU A 162 16.58 -17.65 6.91
N GLY A 163 16.22 -16.36 6.94
CA GLY A 163 16.95 -15.32 6.20
C GLY A 163 16.80 -15.43 4.67
N ALA A 164 15.85 -16.23 4.19
CA ALA A 164 15.48 -16.28 2.78
C ALA A 164 14.58 -15.10 2.41
N ILE A 165 14.56 -14.75 1.13
CA ILE A 165 13.90 -13.58 0.57
C ILE A 165 12.49 -13.96 0.10
N TRP A 166 11.49 -13.25 0.59
CA TRP A 166 10.11 -13.44 0.19
C TRP A 166 9.71 -12.59 -1.01
N THR A 167 8.84 -13.13 -1.87
CA THR A 167 8.11 -12.34 -2.86
C THR A 167 6.74 -12.96 -3.13
N SER A 168 5.74 -12.15 -3.49
CA SER A 168 4.37 -12.66 -3.71
C SER A 168 3.61 -11.91 -4.77
N THR A 169 2.66 -12.63 -5.40
CA THR A 169 1.60 -12.09 -6.24
C THR A 169 0.28 -12.77 -5.89
N SER A 170 -0.84 -12.12 -6.19
CA SER A 170 -2.15 -12.69 -5.95
C SER A 170 -2.62 -13.57 -7.12
N PRO A 171 -3.52 -14.57 -6.90
CA PRO A 171 -3.88 -15.58 -7.89
C PRO A 171 -4.66 -15.04 -9.10
N ASP A 172 -5.20 -13.82 -9.02
CA ASP A 172 -5.86 -13.12 -10.11
C ASP A 172 -4.88 -12.57 -11.17
N PHE A 173 -3.57 -12.53 -10.86
CA PHE A 173 -2.56 -12.14 -11.84
C PHE A 173 -2.52 -13.14 -13.01
N GLY A 174 -2.45 -12.61 -14.24
CA GLY A 174 -2.28 -13.41 -15.44
C GLY A 174 -0.90 -14.07 -15.49
N GLU A 175 -0.81 -15.21 -16.16
CA GLU A 175 0.41 -16.00 -16.32
C GLU A 175 1.64 -15.18 -16.73
N ALA A 176 1.51 -14.39 -17.82
CA ALA A 176 2.60 -13.54 -18.31
C ALA A 176 3.12 -12.56 -17.25
N SER A 177 2.20 -12.01 -16.44
CA SER A 177 2.53 -11.07 -15.38
C SER A 177 3.31 -11.74 -14.23
N VAL A 178 2.98 -12.99 -13.91
CA VAL A 178 3.68 -13.79 -12.89
C VAL A 178 5.06 -14.18 -13.40
N VAL A 179 5.14 -14.68 -14.63
CA VAL A 179 6.41 -15.07 -15.27
C VAL A 179 7.36 -13.87 -15.42
N GLU A 180 6.85 -12.70 -15.77
CA GLU A 180 7.67 -11.48 -15.89
C GLU A 180 8.28 -11.06 -14.54
N ARG A 181 7.55 -11.21 -13.43
CA ARG A 181 8.04 -10.89 -12.08
C ARG A 181 9.01 -11.94 -11.57
N PHE A 182 8.56 -13.17 -11.47
CA PHE A 182 9.34 -14.25 -10.89
C PHE A 182 10.51 -14.68 -11.78
N GLY A 183 10.41 -14.50 -13.10
CA GLY A 183 11.52 -14.69 -14.03
C GLY A 183 12.71 -13.78 -13.78
N GLN A 184 12.47 -12.56 -13.28
CA GLN A 184 13.52 -11.64 -12.88
C GLN A 184 14.20 -12.09 -11.57
N THR A 185 13.42 -12.53 -10.59
CA THR A 185 13.89 -12.81 -9.21
C THR A 185 14.30 -14.25 -8.98
N ARG A 186 13.96 -15.15 -9.91
CA ARG A 186 14.41 -16.55 -9.98
C ARG A 186 14.18 -17.34 -8.68
N PRO A 187 12.94 -17.44 -8.18
CA PRO A 187 12.66 -18.18 -6.96
C PRO A 187 12.96 -19.67 -7.11
N ARG A 188 13.43 -20.31 -6.02
CA ARG A 188 13.67 -21.76 -5.94
C ARG A 188 12.43 -22.53 -5.51
N VAL A 189 11.55 -21.92 -4.70
CA VAL A 189 10.29 -22.53 -4.23
C VAL A 189 9.14 -21.63 -4.64
N LEU A 190 8.05 -22.27 -5.11
CA LEU A 190 6.79 -21.61 -5.39
C LEU A 190 5.68 -22.20 -4.52
N PHE A 191 5.00 -21.37 -3.75
CA PHE A 191 3.73 -21.68 -3.12
C PHE A 191 2.58 -21.23 -4.01
N ALA A 192 1.56 -22.11 -4.21
CA ALA A 192 0.38 -21.77 -5.01
C ALA A 192 -0.88 -22.45 -4.46
N VAL A 193 -2.05 -22.10 -4.99
CA VAL A 193 -3.35 -22.70 -4.68
C VAL A 193 -3.90 -23.47 -5.88
N ASP A 194 -4.81 -24.41 -5.62
CA ASP A 194 -5.61 -25.07 -6.66
C ASP A 194 -6.57 -24.08 -7.34
N GLY A 195 -7.05 -23.08 -6.60
CA GLY A 195 -7.94 -22.05 -7.09
C GLY A 195 -8.38 -21.09 -5.97
N TYR A 196 -9.29 -20.18 -6.29
CA TYR A 196 -9.82 -19.18 -5.35
C TYR A 196 -11.28 -18.83 -5.67
N ARG A 197 -11.96 -18.13 -4.74
CA ARG A 197 -13.34 -17.65 -4.93
C ARG A 197 -13.35 -16.15 -5.13
N TYR A 198 -14.14 -15.71 -6.10
CA TYR A 198 -14.35 -14.28 -6.33
C TYR A 198 -15.70 -14.02 -7.01
N ASN A 199 -16.48 -13.14 -6.40
CA ASN A 199 -17.78 -12.69 -6.89
C ASN A 199 -18.74 -13.87 -7.18
N GLY A 200 -18.83 -14.82 -6.25
CA GLY A 200 -19.68 -16.01 -6.32
C GLY A 200 -19.17 -17.13 -7.23
N LYS A 201 -17.95 -17.01 -7.76
CA LYS A 201 -17.37 -18.00 -8.69
C LYS A 201 -16.15 -18.68 -8.09
N GLU A 202 -16.03 -19.97 -8.34
CA GLU A 202 -14.79 -20.73 -8.12
C GLU A 202 -13.91 -20.65 -9.37
N ILE A 203 -12.66 -20.33 -9.21
CA ILE A 203 -11.70 -20.12 -10.30
C ILE A 203 -10.52 -21.07 -10.08
N ASP A 204 -10.48 -22.18 -10.81
CA ASP A 204 -9.34 -23.10 -10.81
C ASP A 204 -8.16 -22.47 -11.56
N ILE A 205 -6.97 -22.53 -10.96
CA ILE A 205 -5.75 -21.98 -11.58
C ILE A 205 -4.62 -23.00 -11.72
N GLN A 206 -4.88 -24.30 -11.48
CA GLN A 206 -3.81 -25.32 -11.51
C GLN A 206 -3.09 -25.41 -12.86
N GLN A 207 -3.80 -25.30 -13.97
CA GLN A 207 -3.18 -25.25 -15.31
C GLN A 207 -2.29 -24.00 -15.48
N LYS A 208 -2.74 -22.85 -14.95
CA LYS A 208 -1.97 -21.62 -14.96
C LYS A 208 -0.70 -21.77 -14.12
N VAL A 209 -0.79 -22.36 -12.92
CA VAL A 209 0.37 -22.66 -12.06
C VAL A 209 1.34 -23.60 -12.78
N ALA A 210 0.86 -24.68 -13.38
CA ALA A 210 1.69 -25.61 -14.13
C ALA A 210 2.45 -24.93 -15.29
N SER A 211 1.77 -24.04 -16.01
CA SER A 211 2.39 -23.25 -17.08
C SER A 211 3.46 -22.29 -16.54
N VAL A 212 3.19 -21.57 -15.45
CA VAL A 212 4.17 -20.71 -14.79
C VAL A 212 5.42 -21.49 -14.36
N VAL A 213 5.23 -22.64 -13.71
CA VAL A 213 6.36 -23.51 -13.27
C VAL A 213 7.18 -23.98 -14.46
N SER A 214 6.54 -24.38 -15.56
CA SER A 214 7.24 -24.85 -16.76
C SER A 214 8.11 -23.78 -17.44
N GLN A 215 7.70 -22.51 -17.31
CA GLN A 215 8.43 -21.37 -17.89
C GLN A 215 9.53 -20.82 -16.97
N LEU A 216 9.46 -21.10 -15.67
CA LEU A 216 10.41 -20.62 -14.66
C LEU A 216 11.38 -21.75 -14.28
N GLY A 217 12.44 -21.90 -15.05
CA GLY A 217 13.45 -22.96 -14.82
C GLY A 217 14.21 -22.88 -13.49
N SER A 218 13.97 -21.88 -12.65
CA SER A 218 14.57 -21.74 -11.32
C SER A 218 13.79 -22.44 -10.22
N ILE A 219 12.51 -22.78 -10.44
CA ILE A 219 11.66 -23.42 -9.44
C ILE A 219 12.05 -24.89 -9.30
N GLU A 220 12.57 -25.23 -8.13
CA GLU A 220 12.96 -26.60 -7.76
C GLU A 220 11.83 -27.35 -7.07
N GLN A 221 11.01 -26.62 -6.30
CA GLN A 221 9.90 -27.18 -5.52
C GLN A 221 8.63 -26.33 -5.68
N THR A 222 7.50 -26.99 -5.81
CA THR A 222 6.17 -26.37 -5.79
C THR A 222 5.36 -26.95 -4.65
N VAL A 223 4.73 -26.09 -3.84
CA VAL A 223 3.83 -26.48 -2.75
C VAL A 223 2.44 -25.94 -3.06
N MET A 224 1.46 -26.85 -3.04
CA MET A 224 0.06 -26.54 -3.39
C MET A 224 -0.83 -26.56 -2.16
N ILE A 225 -1.65 -25.52 -2.03
CA ILE A 225 -2.68 -25.40 -0.99
C ILE A 225 -4.03 -25.73 -1.63
N PRO A 226 -4.71 -26.83 -1.23
CA PRO A 226 -6.01 -27.21 -1.80
C PRO A 226 -7.14 -26.35 -1.22
N LEU A 227 -7.22 -25.08 -1.62
CA LEU A 227 -8.18 -24.11 -1.10
C LEU A 227 -9.63 -24.40 -1.53
N LEU A 228 -9.82 -24.84 -2.78
CA LEU A 228 -11.10 -25.30 -3.30
C LEU A 228 -11.36 -26.78 -3.01
N GLY A 229 -10.33 -27.51 -2.60
CA GLY A 229 -10.41 -28.97 -2.35
C GLY A 229 -10.33 -29.82 -3.61
N ASN A 230 -9.85 -29.24 -4.72
CA ASN A 230 -9.64 -29.99 -5.96
C ASN A 230 -8.46 -30.96 -5.84
N PRO A 231 -8.47 -32.12 -6.52
CA PRO A 231 -7.31 -32.99 -6.58
C PRO A 231 -6.10 -32.23 -7.16
N LEU A 232 -4.98 -32.29 -6.45
CA LEU A 232 -3.76 -31.60 -6.89
C LEU A 232 -3.12 -32.30 -8.08
N GLN A 233 -2.76 -31.51 -9.10
CA GLN A 233 -2.14 -32.00 -10.33
C GLN A 233 -0.61 -31.91 -10.32
N LEU A 234 -0.05 -31.13 -9.40
CA LEU A 234 1.40 -30.93 -9.29
C LEU A 234 1.78 -30.55 -7.85
N GLY A 235 3.07 -30.68 -7.54
CA GLY A 235 3.67 -30.20 -6.30
C GLY A 235 3.36 -31.03 -5.06
N HIS A 236 3.82 -30.53 -3.93
CA HIS A 236 3.58 -31.11 -2.62
C HIS A 236 2.27 -30.58 -2.03
N ASP A 237 1.47 -31.45 -1.44
CA ASP A 237 0.29 -31.05 -0.67
C ASP A 237 0.72 -30.37 0.64
N TRP A 238 0.18 -29.19 0.93
CA TRP A 238 0.49 -28.39 2.12
C TRP A 238 0.28 -29.15 3.43
N GLN A 239 -0.85 -29.83 3.58
CA GLN A 239 -1.19 -30.54 4.82
C GLN A 239 -0.27 -31.73 5.06
N GLN A 240 -0.01 -32.51 4.01
CA GLN A 240 0.90 -33.65 4.08
C GLN A 240 2.33 -33.19 4.38
N LEU A 241 2.76 -32.06 3.78
CA LEU A 241 4.06 -31.48 4.03
C LEU A 241 4.23 -31.09 5.51
N LEU A 242 3.27 -30.36 6.08
CA LEU A 242 3.34 -29.99 7.50
C LEU A 242 3.32 -31.22 8.41
N ALA A 243 2.48 -32.22 8.10
CA ALA A 243 2.40 -33.48 8.86
C ALA A 243 3.70 -34.30 8.82
N SER A 244 4.51 -34.13 7.76
CA SER A 244 5.80 -34.82 7.62
C SER A 244 6.90 -34.28 8.55
N GLN A 245 6.65 -33.18 9.27
CA GLN A 245 7.62 -32.49 10.14
C GLN A 245 7.11 -32.43 11.61
N PRO A 246 6.85 -33.56 12.28
CA PRO A 246 6.16 -33.57 13.59
C PRO A 246 6.99 -32.95 14.73
N ASP A 247 8.32 -33.06 14.67
CA ASP A 247 9.24 -32.61 15.73
C ASP A 247 9.94 -31.28 15.39
N ALA A 248 9.33 -30.45 14.55
CA ALA A 248 9.91 -29.18 14.15
C ALA A 248 10.01 -28.20 15.32
N SER A 249 11.16 -27.54 15.43
CA SER A 249 11.38 -26.45 16.36
C SER A 249 11.66 -25.15 15.64
N LEU A 250 11.09 -24.06 16.14
CA LEU A 250 11.28 -22.74 15.57
C LEU A 250 12.69 -22.22 15.86
N GLN A 251 13.39 -21.87 14.81
CA GLN A 251 14.74 -21.29 14.86
C GLN A 251 14.78 -20.08 13.95
N PHE A 252 15.48 -19.04 14.40
CA PHE A 252 15.60 -17.80 13.66
C PHE A 252 17.05 -17.53 13.28
N GLU A 253 17.31 -17.33 11.99
CA GLU A 253 18.63 -16.96 11.49
C GLU A 253 18.94 -15.50 11.87
N PRO A 254 20.04 -15.22 12.58
CA PRO A 254 20.45 -13.84 12.86
C PRO A 254 20.84 -13.13 11.57
N MET A 255 20.16 -12.03 11.24
CA MET A 255 20.38 -11.27 10.01
C MET A 255 20.85 -9.85 10.34
N ALA A 256 21.67 -9.27 9.48
CA ALA A 256 22.02 -7.87 9.60
C ALA A 256 20.80 -6.96 9.30
N PHE A 257 20.78 -5.78 9.89
CA PHE A 257 19.68 -4.83 9.72
C PHE A 257 19.37 -4.50 8.25
N ASN A 258 20.41 -4.39 7.43
CA ASN A 258 20.32 -4.04 6.02
C ASN A 258 20.29 -5.26 5.09
N ASP A 259 20.13 -6.48 5.61
CA ASP A 259 19.97 -7.67 4.78
C ASP A 259 18.60 -7.68 4.08
N PRO A 260 18.50 -8.34 2.91
CA PRO A 260 17.25 -8.49 2.17
C PRO A 260 16.14 -9.17 2.97
N LEU A 261 14.92 -8.61 2.92
CA LEU A 261 13.71 -9.19 3.50
C LEU A 261 12.78 -9.74 2.42
N TYR A 262 12.31 -8.85 1.55
CA TYR A 262 11.42 -9.23 0.46
C TYR A 262 11.51 -8.28 -0.74
N ILE A 263 11.09 -8.82 -1.88
CA ILE A 263 11.02 -8.09 -3.14
C ILE A 263 9.57 -7.73 -3.40
N LEU A 264 9.31 -6.44 -3.59
CA LEU A 264 8.04 -5.92 -4.05
C LEU A 264 8.18 -5.40 -5.48
N TYR A 265 7.09 -5.50 -6.24
CA TYR A 265 7.06 -5.07 -7.64
C TYR A 265 6.27 -3.77 -7.77
N SER A 266 6.89 -2.75 -8.36
CA SER A 266 6.15 -1.56 -8.74
C SER A 266 5.52 -1.74 -10.12
N SER A 267 4.27 -1.32 -10.26
CA SER A 267 3.58 -1.28 -11.55
C SER A 267 4.00 -0.05 -12.34
N GLY A 268 5.28 0.06 -12.71
CA GLY A 268 5.73 1.16 -13.57
C GLY A 268 4.97 1.17 -14.91
N THR A 269 4.57 2.33 -15.37
CA THR A 269 3.87 2.51 -16.65
C THR A 269 4.80 2.35 -17.85
N THR A 270 6.10 2.30 -17.61
CA THR A 270 7.15 2.19 -18.65
C THR A 270 8.14 1.08 -18.30
N GLY A 271 8.14 0.00 -19.08
CA GLY A 271 9.11 -1.11 -18.94
C GLY A 271 8.68 -2.22 -17.98
N LYS A 272 9.60 -3.16 -17.72
CA LYS A 272 9.36 -4.26 -16.77
C LYS A 272 9.16 -3.72 -15.36
N PRO A 273 8.33 -4.40 -14.51
CA PRO A 273 8.18 -4.02 -13.11
C PRO A 273 9.53 -3.89 -12.41
N LYS A 274 9.73 -2.78 -11.69
CA LYS A 274 10.90 -2.66 -10.81
C LYS A 274 10.80 -3.71 -9.72
N CYS A 275 11.86 -4.43 -9.46
CA CYS A 275 11.96 -5.38 -8.36
C CYS A 275 12.65 -4.67 -7.19
N ILE A 276 11.88 -4.15 -6.25
CA ILE A 276 12.34 -3.29 -5.16
C ILE A 276 12.69 -4.18 -3.97
N MET A 277 13.95 -4.18 -3.57
CA MET A 277 14.44 -4.95 -2.43
C MET A 277 14.33 -4.14 -1.15
N HIS A 278 13.52 -4.63 -0.21
CA HIS A 278 13.35 -4.04 1.12
C HIS A 278 14.21 -4.75 2.16
N GLY A 279 14.80 -3.98 3.07
CA GLY A 279 15.66 -4.48 4.13
C GLY A 279 14.87 -4.92 5.37
N ILE A 280 15.44 -5.87 6.12
CA ILE A 280 14.82 -6.48 7.30
C ILE A 280 14.51 -5.43 8.38
N GLY A 281 15.53 -4.75 8.86
CA GLY A 281 15.41 -3.85 10.00
C GLY A 281 14.68 -2.56 9.64
N GLY A 282 14.95 -2.01 8.47
CA GLY A 282 14.31 -0.78 8.01
C GLY A 282 12.80 -0.93 7.87
N THR A 283 12.35 -2.02 7.25
CA THR A 283 10.93 -2.32 7.10
C THR A 283 10.25 -2.56 8.45
N LEU A 284 10.85 -3.41 9.29
CA LEU A 284 10.29 -3.72 10.62
C LEU A 284 10.14 -2.47 11.48
N LEU A 285 11.20 -1.67 11.57
CA LEU A 285 11.23 -0.48 12.43
C LEU A 285 10.23 0.58 11.95
N GLN A 286 10.12 0.76 10.63
CA GLN A 286 9.17 1.67 10.03
C GLN A 286 7.72 1.23 10.29
N HIS A 287 7.41 -0.06 10.07
CA HIS A 287 6.06 -0.58 10.30
C HIS A 287 5.68 -0.52 11.79
N LEU A 288 6.58 -0.87 12.69
CA LEU A 288 6.34 -0.74 14.13
C LEU A 288 6.05 0.70 14.54
N LYS A 289 6.82 1.66 14.03
CA LYS A 289 6.57 3.09 14.25
C LYS A 289 5.17 3.49 13.75
N GLU A 290 4.76 3.02 12.57
CA GLU A 290 3.44 3.33 12.02
C GLU A 290 2.32 2.65 12.80
N HIS A 291 2.45 1.35 13.08
CA HIS A 291 1.45 0.60 13.81
C HIS A 291 1.27 1.10 15.24
N GLN A 292 2.35 1.20 16.01
CA GLN A 292 2.25 1.53 17.42
C GLN A 292 2.09 3.02 17.69
N LEU A 293 2.82 3.89 16.98
CA LEU A 293 2.78 5.32 17.28
C LEU A 293 1.69 6.06 16.47
N HIS A 294 1.55 5.77 15.18
CA HIS A 294 0.59 6.46 14.32
C HIS A 294 -0.82 5.86 14.40
N CYS A 295 -0.92 4.55 14.33
CA CYS A 295 -2.19 3.83 14.39
C CYS A 295 -2.61 3.45 15.82
N ASP A 296 -1.74 3.68 16.81
CA ASP A 296 -1.98 3.36 18.22
C ASP A 296 -2.38 1.90 18.46
N ILE A 297 -1.84 0.96 17.67
CA ILE A 297 -2.15 -0.46 17.77
C ILE A 297 -1.61 -1.02 19.10
N LYS A 298 -2.48 -1.74 19.81
CA LYS A 298 -2.19 -2.40 21.08
C LYS A 298 -2.28 -3.92 20.94
N PRO A 299 -1.58 -4.69 21.79
CA PRO A 299 -1.68 -6.14 21.77
C PRO A 299 -3.13 -6.63 21.90
N GLY A 300 -3.51 -7.59 21.06
CA GLY A 300 -4.86 -8.18 21.03
C GLY A 300 -5.89 -7.39 20.21
N GLU A 301 -5.58 -6.18 19.74
CA GLU A 301 -6.45 -5.47 18.80
C GLU A 301 -6.53 -6.21 17.46
N ARG A 302 -7.70 -6.11 16.82
CA ARG A 302 -7.99 -6.79 15.56
C ARG A 302 -7.85 -5.84 14.39
N ILE A 303 -6.88 -6.14 13.52
CA ILE A 303 -6.46 -5.26 12.43
C ILE A 303 -6.87 -5.89 11.10
N PHE A 304 -7.67 -5.16 10.36
CA PHE A 304 -8.12 -5.53 9.03
C PHE A 304 -7.60 -4.54 7.99
N TYR A 305 -7.12 -5.06 6.88
CA TYR A 305 -6.87 -4.27 5.67
C TYR A 305 -7.39 -5.04 4.45
N PHE A 306 -8.29 -4.44 3.68
CA PHE A 306 -8.72 -5.05 2.43
C PHE A 306 -7.60 -4.94 1.41
N THR A 307 -6.91 -6.03 1.17
CA THR A 307 -5.70 -6.11 0.36
C THR A 307 -5.51 -7.49 -0.25
N THR A 308 -4.58 -7.59 -1.20
CA THR A 308 -4.12 -8.86 -1.79
C THR A 308 -2.62 -9.01 -1.59
N CYS A 309 -2.10 -10.23 -1.72
CA CYS A 309 -0.66 -10.51 -1.58
C CYS A 309 0.22 -9.87 -2.67
N GLY A 310 -0.39 -9.32 -3.72
CA GLY A 310 0.29 -8.54 -4.76
C GLY A 310 0.37 -7.04 -4.48
N TRP A 311 -0.17 -6.56 -3.37
CA TRP A 311 -0.17 -5.16 -2.98
C TRP A 311 0.59 -4.96 -1.66
N MET A 312 1.46 -3.92 -1.57
CA MET A 312 2.33 -3.69 -0.41
C MET A 312 1.58 -3.53 0.92
N MET A 313 0.29 -3.15 0.90
CA MET A 313 -0.50 -3.07 2.13
C MET A 313 -0.71 -4.43 2.79
N TRP A 314 -0.56 -5.55 2.07
CA TRP A 314 -0.52 -6.87 2.68
C TRP A 314 0.72 -7.05 3.58
N ASN A 315 1.89 -6.62 3.09
CA ASN A 315 3.13 -6.67 3.88
C ASN A 315 3.02 -5.78 5.13
N TRP A 316 2.42 -4.60 4.98
CA TRP A 316 2.14 -3.70 6.09
C TRP A 316 1.18 -4.33 7.11
N LEU A 317 0.06 -4.93 6.65
CA LEU A 317 -0.91 -5.63 7.51
C LEU A 317 -0.24 -6.75 8.31
N VAL A 318 0.51 -7.64 7.64
CA VAL A 318 1.15 -8.79 8.30
C VAL A 318 2.12 -8.34 9.40
N SER A 319 2.83 -7.24 9.20
CA SER A 319 3.74 -6.68 10.20
C SER A 319 3.04 -6.26 11.50
N ALA A 320 1.71 -6.12 11.53
CA ALA A 320 0.98 -5.81 12.76
C ALA A 320 1.09 -6.92 13.82
N LEU A 321 1.43 -8.14 13.44
CA LEU A 321 1.79 -9.22 14.37
C LEU A 321 2.94 -8.79 15.30
N ALA A 322 3.89 -7.99 14.83
CA ALA A 322 4.98 -7.46 15.64
C ALA A 322 4.53 -6.52 16.77
N SER A 323 3.32 -6.01 16.70
CA SER A 323 2.66 -5.25 17.78
C SER A 323 1.80 -6.13 18.68
N GLY A 324 1.80 -7.46 18.49
CA GLY A 324 0.96 -8.41 19.24
C GLY A 324 -0.53 -8.35 18.85
N ALA A 325 -0.85 -7.73 17.72
CA ALA A 325 -2.21 -7.62 17.19
C ALA A 325 -2.67 -8.93 16.54
N THR A 326 -3.98 -9.11 16.43
CA THR A 326 -4.62 -10.19 15.68
C THR A 326 -4.91 -9.69 14.26
N LEU A 327 -4.44 -10.40 13.23
CA LEU A 327 -4.79 -10.11 11.85
C LEU A 327 -6.21 -10.61 11.54
N VAL A 328 -7.00 -9.79 10.88
CA VAL A 328 -8.25 -10.19 10.25
C VAL A 328 -8.04 -10.18 8.74
N LEU A 329 -8.07 -11.35 8.13
CA LEU A 329 -7.85 -11.54 6.70
C LEU A 329 -9.19 -11.79 6.00
N TYR A 330 -9.35 -11.21 4.82
CA TYR A 330 -10.47 -11.51 3.92
C TYR A 330 -9.94 -11.73 2.51
N ASP A 331 -10.40 -12.81 1.88
CA ASP A 331 -10.16 -13.08 0.46
C ASP A 331 -11.49 -13.27 -0.26
N GLY A 332 -11.74 -12.45 -1.29
CA GLY A 332 -12.98 -12.41 -2.04
C GLY A 332 -13.38 -11.01 -2.51
N SER A 333 -14.52 -10.91 -3.17
CA SER A 333 -15.09 -9.62 -3.60
C SER A 333 -15.59 -8.81 -2.40
N PRO A 334 -15.29 -7.49 -2.32
CA PRO A 334 -15.81 -6.64 -1.26
C PRO A 334 -17.29 -6.25 -1.48
N PHE A 335 -17.91 -6.74 -2.56
CA PHE A 335 -19.31 -6.50 -2.94
C PHE A 335 -20.11 -7.79 -3.15
N TYR A 336 -19.62 -8.94 -2.70
CA TYR A 336 -20.34 -10.19 -2.78
C TYR A 336 -20.59 -10.79 -1.38
N PRO A 337 -21.85 -11.13 -1.04
CA PRO A 337 -23.07 -11.01 -1.86
C PRO A 337 -23.56 -9.57 -2.07
N ASP A 338 -23.12 -8.62 -1.23
CA ASP A 338 -23.42 -7.19 -1.34
C ASP A 338 -22.33 -6.33 -0.64
N GLY A 339 -22.49 -5.00 -0.65
CA GLY A 339 -21.51 -4.06 -0.09
C GLY A 339 -21.42 -4.05 1.46
N ASN A 340 -22.22 -4.83 2.17
CA ASN A 340 -22.13 -4.94 3.64
C ASN A 340 -21.09 -6.00 4.09
N VAL A 341 -20.63 -6.88 3.20
CA VAL A 341 -19.80 -8.04 3.55
C VAL A 341 -18.58 -7.71 4.41
N LEU A 342 -17.89 -6.59 4.14
CA LEU A 342 -16.74 -6.17 4.94
C LEU A 342 -17.14 -5.50 6.24
N TRP A 343 -18.32 -4.88 6.30
CA TRP A 343 -18.86 -4.29 7.52
C TRP A 343 -19.42 -5.36 8.47
N ASP A 344 -20.03 -6.42 7.92
CA ASP A 344 -20.38 -7.64 8.67
C ASP A 344 -19.12 -8.25 9.27
N LEU A 345 -18.05 -8.41 8.49
CA LEU A 345 -16.76 -8.88 8.99
C LEU A 345 -16.23 -7.99 10.12
N ALA A 346 -16.26 -6.67 9.93
CA ALA A 346 -15.75 -5.72 10.92
C ALA A 346 -16.53 -5.79 12.25
N ARG A 347 -17.86 -5.94 12.18
CA ARG A 347 -18.73 -6.13 13.34
C ARG A 347 -18.46 -7.45 14.03
N ASP A 348 -18.54 -8.55 13.28
CA ASP A 348 -18.45 -9.93 13.80
C ASP A 348 -17.09 -10.18 14.44
N GLU A 349 -16.04 -9.70 13.82
CA GLU A 349 -14.67 -9.87 14.30
C GLU A 349 -14.17 -8.67 15.14
N GLN A 350 -15.04 -7.75 15.54
CA GLN A 350 -14.69 -6.63 16.42
C GLN A 350 -13.43 -5.86 15.97
N VAL A 351 -13.37 -5.50 14.70
CA VAL A 351 -12.22 -4.84 14.09
C VAL A 351 -11.98 -3.47 14.71
N SER A 352 -10.75 -3.19 15.12
CA SER A 352 -10.33 -1.91 15.70
C SER A 352 -9.80 -0.93 14.65
N LEU A 353 -9.06 -1.45 13.67
CA LEU A 353 -8.56 -0.71 12.51
C LEU A 353 -9.11 -1.35 11.23
N PHE A 354 -9.78 -0.53 10.42
CA PHE A 354 -10.31 -0.92 9.11
C PHE A 354 -9.55 -0.20 8.01
N GLY A 355 -8.72 -0.92 7.27
CA GLY A 355 -7.96 -0.40 6.15
C GLY A 355 -8.62 -0.71 4.81
N THR A 356 -8.67 0.26 3.91
CA THR A 356 -9.28 0.12 2.59
C THR A 356 -8.70 1.10 1.57
N SER A 357 -9.28 1.15 0.37
CA SER A 357 -8.97 2.15 -0.64
C SER A 357 -10.02 3.26 -0.69
N ALA A 358 -9.60 4.46 -1.13
CA ALA A 358 -10.52 5.56 -1.39
C ALA A 358 -11.60 5.18 -2.41
N LYS A 359 -11.25 4.36 -3.39
CA LYS A 359 -12.18 3.85 -4.40
C LYS A 359 -13.29 2.97 -3.81
N TYR A 360 -12.98 2.14 -2.81
CA TYR A 360 -13.99 1.32 -2.13
C TYR A 360 -15.01 2.21 -1.41
N LEU A 361 -14.54 3.23 -0.70
CA LEU A 361 -15.40 4.20 -0.01
C LEU A 361 -16.31 4.96 -1.00
N ASP A 362 -15.75 5.40 -2.12
CA ASP A 362 -16.49 6.06 -3.19
C ASP A 362 -17.55 5.14 -3.81
N ALA A 363 -17.22 3.88 -4.07
CA ALA A 363 -18.16 2.90 -4.61
C ALA A 363 -19.33 2.61 -3.66
N LEU A 364 -19.08 2.50 -2.36
CA LEU A 364 -20.13 2.36 -1.35
C LEU A 364 -21.04 3.60 -1.31
N HIS A 365 -20.45 4.79 -1.33
CA HIS A 365 -21.19 6.05 -1.35
C HIS A 365 -22.12 6.13 -2.57
N LYS A 366 -21.59 5.87 -3.77
CA LYS A 366 -22.37 5.89 -5.02
C LYS A 366 -23.49 4.84 -5.07
N GLN A 367 -23.31 3.71 -4.38
CA GLN A 367 -24.32 2.66 -4.27
C GLN A 367 -25.31 2.88 -3.11
N GLY A 368 -25.12 3.94 -2.32
CA GLY A 368 -26.04 4.31 -1.24
C GLY A 368 -25.92 3.47 0.02
N TYR A 369 -24.80 2.75 0.22
CA TYR A 369 -24.56 2.03 1.46
C TYR A 369 -24.33 3.00 2.63
N ALA A 370 -24.93 2.69 3.77
CA ALA A 370 -24.83 3.49 4.97
C ALA A 370 -24.60 2.60 6.21
N PRO A 371 -23.40 2.10 6.43
CA PRO A 371 -23.08 1.18 7.53
C PRO A 371 -23.54 1.68 8.90
N ILE A 372 -23.51 2.99 9.16
CA ILE A 372 -23.98 3.60 10.43
C ILE A 372 -25.42 3.23 10.78
N LYS A 373 -26.25 2.89 9.79
CA LYS A 373 -27.67 2.53 10.00
C LYS A 373 -27.88 1.04 10.26
N THR A 374 -26.92 0.20 9.90
CA THR A 374 -27.06 -1.26 9.84
C THR A 374 -26.06 -2.00 10.72
N HIS A 375 -24.96 -1.36 11.10
CA HIS A 375 -23.87 -2.00 11.86
C HIS A 375 -23.55 -1.19 13.11
N ASP A 376 -23.47 -1.88 14.24
CA ASP A 376 -22.84 -1.35 15.44
C ASP A 376 -21.35 -1.73 15.44
N LEU A 377 -20.48 -0.72 15.42
CA LEU A 377 -19.02 -0.88 15.29
C LEU A 377 -18.29 -0.25 16.48
N PRO A 378 -18.58 -0.68 17.74
CA PRO A 378 -18.05 -0.03 18.93
C PRO A 378 -16.50 -0.12 19.02
N HIS A 379 -15.90 -1.17 18.48
CA HIS A 379 -14.46 -1.38 18.52
C HIS A 379 -13.71 -0.61 17.43
N LEU A 380 -14.39 -0.21 16.35
CA LEU A 380 -13.76 0.50 15.24
C LEU A 380 -13.37 1.93 15.67
N ARG A 381 -12.08 2.20 15.79
CA ARG A 381 -11.52 3.49 16.19
C ARG A 381 -10.69 4.18 15.12
N LEU A 382 -10.26 3.45 14.10
CA LEU A 382 -9.43 3.97 13.02
C LEU A 382 -9.84 3.38 11.67
N ILE A 383 -10.06 4.26 10.70
CA ILE A 383 -10.19 3.88 9.29
C ILE A 383 -8.97 4.42 8.55
N CYS A 384 -8.25 3.55 7.82
CA CYS A 384 -7.17 3.93 6.92
C CYS A 384 -7.63 3.85 5.47
N SER A 385 -7.32 4.88 4.68
CA SER A 385 -7.64 4.93 3.25
C SER A 385 -6.39 5.25 2.43
N THR A 386 -6.14 4.47 1.36
CA THR A 386 -5.01 4.69 0.45
C THR A 386 -5.31 4.20 -0.98
N GLY A 387 -4.30 4.21 -1.85
CA GLY A 387 -4.37 3.73 -3.24
C GLY A 387 -4.77 4.81 -4.25
N SER A 388 -5.55 5.78 -3.84
CA SER A 388 -5.88 7.01 -4.58
C SER A 388 -6.22 8.13 -3.60
N VAL A 389 -6.34 9.35 -4.09
CA VAL A 389 -6.72 10.50 -3.28
C VAL A 389 -8.15 10.32 -2.76
N LEU A 390 -8.35 10.42 -1.45
CA LEU A 390 -9.68 10.48 -0.86
C LEU A 390 -10.23 11.90 -1.02
N SER A 391 -11.35 12.02 -1.72
CA SER A 391 -12.01 13.32 -1.93
C SER A 391 -12.60 13.87 -0.63
N PRO A 392 -12.77 15.19 -0.48
CA PRO A 392 -13.46 15.76 0.68
C PRO A 392 -14.87 15.17 0.90
N GLU A 393 -15.58 14.81 -0.17
CA GLU A 393 -16.87 14.13 -0.12
C GLU A 393 -16.75 12.70 0.44
N GLY A 394 -15.61 12.04 0.19
CA GLY A 394 -15.26 10.75 0.79
C GLY A 394 -15.06 10.87 2.31
N PHE A 395 -14.47 11.98 2.79
CA PHE A 395 -14.41 12.28 4.22
C PHE A 395 -15.81 12.46 4.80
N ASP A 396 -16.66 13.27 4.15
CA ASP A 396 -18.05 13.48 4.57
C ASP A 396 -18.81 12.15 4.66
N TYR A 397 -18.65 11.28 3.66
CA TYR A 397 -19.28 9.96 3.64
C TYR A 397 -18.88 9.11 4.84
N VAL A 398 -17.59 9.06 5.19
CA VAL A 398 -17.12 8.30 6.36
C VAL A 398 -17.83 8.77 7.63
N TYR A 399 -17.84 10.07 7.89
CA TYR A 399 -18.40 10.62 9.13
C TYR A 399 -19.94 10.63 9.18
N GLN A 400 -20.59 10.72 8.02
CA GLN A 400 -22.05 10.76 7.95
C GLN A 400 -22.68 9.37 7.79
N GLN A 401 -22.00 8.44 7.12
CA GLN A 401 -22.62 7.17 6.73
C GLN A 401 -21.91 5.92 7.29
N ILE A 402 -20.70 6.05 7.83
CA ILE A 402 -19.99 4.91 8.42
C ILE A 402 -19.93 5.04 9.94
N LYS A 403 -19.21 6.03 10.47
CA LYS A 403 -19.09 6.26 11.91
C LYS A 403 -18.64 7.69 12.20
N GLN A 404 -19.33 8.37 13.13
CA GLN A 404 -19.03 9.76 13.53
C GLN A 404 -17.77 9.86 14.39
N ASP A 405 -17.63 8.97 15.37
CA ASP A 405 -16.50 8.94 16.28
C ASP A 405 -15.47 7.89 15.81
N VAL A 406 -14.71 8.26 14.80
CA VAL A 406 -13.63 7.43 14.24
C VAL A 406 -12.52 8.34 13.70
N GLN A 407 -11.27 8.02 13.99
CA GLN A 407 -10.15 8.68 13.32
C GLN A 407 -10.11 8.21 11.85
N LEU A 408 -10.11 9.15 10.90
CA LEU A 408 -9.89 8.84 9.48
C LEU A 408 -8.48 9.23 9.08
N SER A 409 -7.67 8.24 8.73
CA SER A 409 -6.29 8.41 8.26
C SER A 409 -6.23 8.15 6.75
N SER A 410 -6.24 9.22 5.96
CA SER A 410 -5.86 9.13 4.54
C SER A 410 -4.34 9.04 4.47
N ILE A 411 -3.82 7.88 4.05
CA ILE A 411 -2.38 7.58 4.05
C ILE A 411 -1.82 7.58 2.64
N SER A 412 -0.59 8.06 2.49
CA SER A 412 0.13 8.04 1.22
C SER A 412 1.59 7.71 1.41
N GLY A 413 2.07 6.89 0.51
CA GLY A 413 3.43 6.40 0.41
C GLY A 413 3.53 5.52 -0.82
N GLY A 414 4.15 4.35 -0.71
CA GLY A 414 4.20 3.47 -1.87
C GLY A 414 4.99 2.19 -1.66
N THR A 415 4.91 1.36 -2.67
CA THR A 415 5.72 0.16 -2.79
C THR A 415 7.21 0.47 -2.67
N ASP A 416 7.61 1.66 -3.14
CA ASP A 416 8.98 2.15 -3.14
C ASP A 416 9.62 2.20 -1.75
N ILE A 417 8.84 2.51 -0.72
CA ILE A 417 9.32 2.52 0.67
C ILE A 417 8.63 1.46 1.54
N CYS A 418 7.71 0.68 0.97
CA CYS A 418 6.84 -0.28 1.67
C CYS A 418 6.17 0.34 2.90
N SER A 419 5.76 1.60 2.83
CA SER A 419 5.41 2.43 3.97
C SER A 419 4.68 3.70 3.53
N CYS A 420 4.48 4.64 4.48
CA CYS A 420 3.79 5.90 4.29
C CYS A 420 4.70 7.09 4.62
N PHE A 421 4.81 8.06 3.68
CA PHE A 421 5.35 9.39 3.98
C PHE A 421 4.37 10.26 4.75
N VAL A 422 3.07 10.04 4.47
CA VAL A 422 1.96 10.78 5.08
C VAL A 422 1.02 9.79 5.72
N ILE A 423 0.72 9.99 7.00
CA ILE A 423 -0.09 9.10 7.82
C ILE A 423 -0.73 9.89 8.97
N GLY A 424 -1.85 9.40 9.49
CA GLY A 424 -2.52 9.99 10.64
C GLY A 424 -1.77 9.79 11.96
N ASN A 425 -2.31 10.40 13.01
CA ASN A 425 -1.82 10.20 14.38
C ASN A 425 -2.93 10.47 15.41
N PRO A 426 -2.89 9.87 16.59
CA PRO A 426 -3.94 9.99 17.60
C PRO A 426 -3.90 11.32 18.40
N LEU A 427 -2.99 12.25 18.10
CA LEU A 427 -2.85 13.52 18.83
C LEU A 427 -3.38 14.72 18.04
N SER A 428 -3.71 14.54 16.76
CA SER A 428 -4.09 15.64 15.86
C SER A 428 -5.53 15.50 15.38
N PRO A 429 -6.23 16.60 15.13
CA PRO A 429 -7.57 16.58 14.52
C PRO A 429 -7.53 16.09 13.07
N VAL A 430 -8.67 15.64 12.56
CA VAL A 430 -8.89 15.35 11.15
C VAL A 430 -9.65 16.50 10.51
N TYR A 431 -9.05 17.10 9.49
CA TYR A 431 -9.70 18.14 8.69
C TYR A 431 -10.21 17.58 7.37
N ARG A 432 -11.32 18.13 6.90
CA ARG A 432 -11.97 17.71 5.66
C ARG A 432 -11.05 17.81 4.45
N GLY A 433 -10.78 16.67 3.80
CA GLY A 433 -9.96 16.58 2.59
C GLY A 433 -8.45 16.63 2.83
N GLU A 434 -7.99 16.74 4.08
CA GLU A 434 -6.56 16.75 4.40
C GLU A 434 -6.11 15.40 4.98
N SER A 435 -4.99 14.86 4.50
CA SER A 435 -4.27 13.83 5.24
C SER A 435 -3.63 14.46 6.47
N GLN A 436 -3.78 13.83 7.66
CA GLN A 436 -3.49 14.46 8.96
C GLN A 436 -2.07 15.01 9.11
N GLY A 437 -1.06 14.34 8.53
CA GLY A 437 0.29 14.85 8.69
C GLY A 437 1.38 13.94 8.13
N ARG A 438 2.60 14.42 8.29
CA ARG A 438 3.83 13.76 7.86
C ARG A 438 4.25 12.70 8.86
N GLY A 439 4.77 11.56 8.39
CA GLY A 439 5.22 10.46 9.24
C GLY A 439 6.44 10.84 10.09
N LEU A 440 6.46 10.44 11.37
CA LEU A 440 7.60 10.64 12.26
C LEU A 440 8.89 10.06 11.68
N GLY A 441 10.00 10.76 11.87
CA GLY A 441 11.32 10.35 11.39
C GLY A 441 11.55 10.49 9.88
N LEU A 442 10.55 10.95 9.13
CA LEU A 442 10.60 11.19 7.68
C LEU A 442 10.57 12.71 7.42
N ALA A 443 11.68 13.27 6.93
CA ALA A 443 11.82 14.70 6.68
C ALA A 443 11.09 15.13 5.39
N VAL A 444 9.75 14.95 5.38
CA VAL A 444 8.90 15.26 4.24
C VAL A 444 8.75 16.77 4.07
N GLN A 445 8.96 17.24 2.85
CA GLN A 445 8.77 18.64 2.43
C GLN A 445 8.06 18.69 1.08
N VAL A 446 7.62 19.89 0.72
CA VAL A 446 7.08 20.22 -0.61
C VAL A 446 8.10 21.10 -1.32
N PHE A 447 8.59 20.66 -2.49
CA PHE A 447 9.52 21.45 -3.29
C PHE A 447 8.85 22.02 -4.53
N ASN A 448 9.09 23.30 -4.79
CA ASN A 448 8.75 23.89 -6.07
C ASN A 448 9.71 23.42 -7.19
N GLU A 449 9.49 23.89 -8.43
CA GLU A 449 10.31 23.50 -9.58
C GLU A 449 11.79 23.91 -9.44
N ALA A 450 12.07 24.96 -8.67
CA ALA A 450 13.43 25.42 -8.39
C ALA A 450 14.13 24.62 -7.27
N GLY A 451 13.48 23.58 -6.72
CA GLY A 451 14.02 22.78 -5.62
C GLY A 451 14.01 23.50 -4.27
N GLN A 452 13.17 24.50 -4.09
CA GLN A 452 13.05 25.25 -2.85
C GLN A 452 11.83 24.75 -2.05
N PRO A 453 11.94 24.63 -0.71
CA PRO A 453 10.82 24.25 0.13
C PRO A 453 9.74 25.33 0.15
N VAL A 454 8.47 24.92 -0.01
CA VAL A 454 7.30 25.80 0.01
C VAL A 454 6.23 25.27 0.95
N GLN A 455 5.37 26.15 1.45
CA GLN A 455 4.19 25.84 2.26
C GLN A 455 3.00 26.68 1.78
N GLY A 456 1.82 26.07 1.72
CA GLY A 456 0.62 26.69 1.14
C GLY A 456 0.69 26.85 -0.38
N GLU A 457 1.63 26.17 -1.00
CA GLU A 457 1.82 26.11 -2.45
C GLU A 457 1.98 24.65 -2.88
N LYS A 458 1.57 24.35 -4.11
CA LYS A 458 1.70 23.01 -4.71
C LYS A 458 3.15 22.74 -5.12
N GLY A 459 3.59 21.51 -4.94
CA GLY A 459 4.91 21.06 -5.36
C GLY A 459 5.12 19.57 -5.23
N GLU A 460 6.36 19.14 -5.42
CA GLU A 460 6.78 17.75 -5.28
C GLU A 460 6.87 17.31 -3.83
N LEU A 461 6.35 16.13 -3.53
CA LEU A 461 6.66 15.45 -2.29
C LEU A 461 8.11 14.97 -2.32
N VAL A 462 8.91 15.50 -1.41
CA VAL A 462 10.30 15.09 -1.23
C VAL A 462 10.56 14.66 0.21
N CYS A 463 11.55 13.78 0.40
CA CYS A 463 12.13 13.51 1.72
C CYS A 463 13.59 13.95 1.70
N THR A 464 13.94 14.88 2.60
CA THR A 464 15.22 15.60 2.55
C THR A 464 16.31 14.99 3.43
N LYS A 465 15.98 13.92 4.17
CA LYS A 465 16.95 13.20 5.01
C LYS A 465 16.78 11.68 4.86
N PRO A 466 17.87 10.92 5.00
CA PRO A 466 17.81 9.46 4.93
C PRO A 466 16.94 8.88 6.05
N PHE A 467 16.29 7.78 5.76
CA PHE A 467 15.41 7.05 6.66
C PHE A 467 15.59 5.54 6.51
N PRO A 468 15.32 4.72 7.55
CA PRO A 468 15.66 3.30 7.55
C PRO A 468 14.93 2.45 6.50
N ALA A 469 13.72 2.84 6.09
CA ALA A 469 12.89 2.09 5.15
C ALA A 469 13.17 2.41 3.68
N GLN A 470 14.27 3.11 3.36
CA GLN A 470 14.70 3.20 1.96
C GLN A 470 14.96 1.79 1.42
N PRO A 471 14.58 1.50 0.16
CA PRO A 471 15.00 0.25 -0.48
C PRO A 471 16.51 0.09 -0.41
N ILE A 472 16.99 -1.12 -0.20
CA ILE A 472 18.44 -1.35 -0.15
C ILE A 472 19.07 -1.37 -1.53
N TYR A 473 18.32 -1.81 -2.55
CA TYR A 473 18.68 -1.73 -3.99
C TYR A 473 17.48 -2.19 -4.85
N PHE A 474 17.59 -2.07 -6.16
CA PHE A 474 16.72 -2.76 -7.11
C PHE A 474 17.38 -4.04 -7.59
N TRP A 475 16.64 -5.14 -7.63
CA TRP A 475 17.14 -6.41 -8.15
C TRP A 475 17.59 -6.28 -9.61
N GLY A 476 18.82 -6.69 -9.90
CA GLY A 476 19.43 -6.54 -11.24
C GLY A 476 19.83 -5.10 -11.60
N ASP A 477 20.09 -4.26 -10.59
CA ASP A 477 20.64 -2.90 -10.72
C ASP A 477 21.96 -2.78 -9.95
N GLU A 478 22.97 -3.49 -10.42
CA GLU A 478 24.24 -3.68 -9.72
C GLU A 478 24.98 -2.37 -9.45
N ASN A 479 24.86 -1.39 -10.35
CA ASN A 479 25.50 -0.08 -10.22
C ASN A 479 24.62 0.94 -9.44
N GLY A 480 23.33 0.66 -9.22
CA GLY A 480 22.40 1.58 -8.60
C GLY A 480 21.90 2.71 -9.51
N ASP A 481 22.11 2.59 -10.83
CA ASP A 481 21.75 3.65 -11.79
C ASP A 481 20.24 3.82 -11.90
N LYS A 482 19.48 2.71 -11.94
CA LYS A 482 18.01 2.74 -11.98
C LYS A 482 17.42 3.27 -10.67
N TYR A 483 18.04 2.90 -9.55
CA TYR A 483 17.66 3.40 -8.23
C TYR A 483 17.88 4.91 -8.14
N HIS A 484 19.05 5.40 -8.57
CA HIS A 484 19.36 6.83 -8.63
C HIS A 484 18.36 7.58 -9.51
N ALA A 485 18.14 7.11 -10.74
CA ALA A 485 17.21 7.73 -11.69
C ALA A 485 15.76 7.76 -11.16
N ALA A 486 15.36 6.76 -10.37
CA ALA A 486 14.01 6.71 -9.82
C ALA A 486 13.72 7.77 -8.74
N TYR A 487 14.72 8.14 -7.94
CA TYR A 487 14.47 8.92 -6.73
C TYR A 487 15.35 10.16 -6.56
N PHE A 488 16.53 10.23 -7.20
CA PHE A 488 17.54 11.26 -6.94
C PHE A 488 17.95 12.09 -8.18
N GLU A 489 17.49 11.72 -9.38
CA GLU A 489 17.83 12.42 -10.61
C GLU A 489 17.30 13.85 -10.65
N ARG A 490 16.11 14.08 -10.08
CA ARG A 490 15.45 15.38 -10.13
C ARG A 490 16.04 16.40 -9.16
N PHE A 491 16.35 15.96 -7.94
CA PHE A 491 16.94 16.79 -6.90
C PHE A 491 18.11 16.03 -6.29
N ASP A 492 19.31 16.61 -6.42
CA ASP A 492 20.53 15.97 -5.95
C ASP A 492 20.46 15.63 -4.46
N ASN A 493 20.75 14.36 -4.14
CA ASN A 493 20.74 13.83 -2.77
C ASN A 493 19.43 14.02 -1.99
N ILE A 494 18.30 14.16 -2.67
CA ILE A 494 16.96 14.32 -2.08
C ILE A 494 16.00 13.34 -2.74
N TRP A 495 15.31 12.55 -1.91
CA TRP A 495 14.30 11.61 -2.40
C TRP A 495 13.10 12.35 -2.98
N CYS A 496 12.88 12.21 -4.28
CA CYS A 496 11.69 12.69 -4.98
C CYS A 496 10.70 11.53 -5.15
N HIS A 497 9.50 11.66 -4.55
CA HIS A 497 8.55 10.54 -4.53
C HIS A 497 7.64 10.49 -5.77
N GLY A 498 7.48 11.64 -6.43
CA GLY A 498 6.64 11.75 -7.62
C GLY A 498 5.16 11.94 -7.32
N ASP A 499 4.81 12.49 -6.17
CA ASP A 499 3.46 12.94 -5.82
C ASP A 499 3.41 14.48 -5.80
N TRP A 500 2.32 15.04 -6.36
CA TRP A 500 2.05 16.47 -6.39
C TRP A 500 1.16 16.85 -5.22
N ILE A 501 1.70 17.61 -4.27
CA ILE A 501 1.07 17.85 -2.97
C ILE A 501 1.15 19.31 -2.54
N GLU A 502 0.44 19.66 -1.46
CA GLU A 502 0.55 20.93 -0.76
C GLU A 502 0.58 20.67 0.76
N LEU A 503 1.51 21.31 1.45
CA LEU A 503 1.54 21.35 2.92
C LEU A 503 0.67 22.50 3.40
N THR A 504 -0.42 22.19 4.09
CA THR A 504 -1.38 23.19 4.57
C THR A 504 -0.87 23.93 5.82
N PRO A 505 -1.47 25.08 6.19
CA PRO A 505 -1.15 25.78 7.44
C PRO A 505 -1.43 24.95 8.70
N THR A 506 -2.35 23.99 8.65
CA THR A 506 -2.65 23.04 9.74
C THR A 506 -1.57 21.98 9.93
N GLY A 507 -0.65 21.85 8.97
CA GLY A 507 0.36 20.80 8.92
C GLY A 507 -0.13 19.51 8.22
N GLY A 508 -1.35 19.50 7.72
CA GLY A 508 -1.92 18.45 6.88
C GLY A 508 -1.40 18.51 5.44
N ILE A 509 -1.72 17.49 4.67
CA ILE A 509 -1.29 17.37 3.27
C ILE A 509 -2.51 17.24 2.36
N LEU A 510 -2.54 18.06 1.31
CA LEU A 510 -3.45 17.92 0.18
C LEU A 510 -2.74 17.21 -0.97
N PHE A 511 -3.40 16.22 -1.56
CA PHE A 511 -2.87 15.47 -2.70
C PHE A 511 -3.57 15.89 -3.99
N TYR A 512 -2.80 16.13 -5.05
CA TYR A 512 -3.26 16.53 -6.36
C TYR A 512 -3.02 15.46 -7.44
N GLY A 513 -2.42 14.33 -7.06
CA GLY A 513 -2.13 13.18 -7.93
C GLY A 513 -0.64 12.93 -8.10
N ARG A 514 -0.29 12.13 -9.10
CA ARG A 514 1.11 11.86 -9.46
C ARG A 514 1.70 13.05 -10.21
N SER A 515 2.93 13.42 -9.89
CA SER A 515 3.61 14.54 -10.55
C SER A 515 3.98 14.26 -12.01
N ASP A 516 4.20 12.98 -12.38
CA ASP A 516 4.44 12.55 -13.76
C ASP A 516 3.16 12.52 -14.61
N ALA A 517 1.97 12.51 -13.98
CA ALA A 517 0.67 12.58 -14.62
C ALA A 517 0.03 13.98 -14.56
N THR A 518 0.70 14.98 -13.98
CA THR A 518 0.21 16.37 -13.98
C THR A 518 0.07 16.90 -15.40
N LEU A 519 -1.00 17.68 -15.61
CA LEU A 519 -1.27 18.38 -16.88
C LEU A 519 -0.55 19.72 -16.87
N ASN A 520 -0.18 20.23 -18.05
CA ASN A 520 0.57 21.48 -18.17
C ASN A 520 0.07 22.41 -19.29
N PRO A 521 -1.25 22.69 -19.39
CA PRO A 521 -1.79 23.55 -20.44
C PRO A 521 -1.34 25.00 -20.25
N GLY A 522 -0.67 25.56 -21.27
CA GLY A 522 -0.14 26.92 -21.25
C GLY A 522 0.84 27.18 -20.11
N GLY A 523 1.64 26.17 -19.73
CA GLY A 523 2.66 26.26 -18.69
C GLY A 523 2.14 26.24 -17.24
N VAL A 524 0.87 25.95 -17.02
CA VAL A 524 0.28 25.85 -15.67
C VAL A 524 0.09 24.39 -15.29
N ARG A 525 0.76 23.93 -14.22
CA ARG A 525 0.60 22.56 -13.71
C ARG A 525 -0.74 22.38 -13.02
N ILE A 526 -1.47 21.34 -13.44
CA ILE A 526 -2.78 20.96 -12.94
C ILE A 526 -2.72 19.49 -12.50
N GLY A 527 -3.12 19.22 -11.26
CA GLY A 527 -3.26 17.84 -10.76
C GLY A 527 -4.50 17.17 -11.33
N THR A 528 -4.38 15.92 -11.76
CA THR A 528 -5.50 15.16 -12.35
C THR A 528 -6.69 15.05 -11.40
N SER A 529 -6.44 14.90 -10.10
CA SER A 529 -7.49 14.82 -9.08
C SER A 529 -8.32 16.10 -8.95
N GLU A 530 -7.78 17.25 -9.35
CA GLU A 530 -8.55 18.51 -9.35
C GLU A 530 -9.71 18.47 -10.36
N ILE A 531 -9.54 17.71 -11.45
CA ILE A 531 -10.59 17.52 -12.46
C ILE A 531 -11.53 16.38 -12.06
N TYR A 532 -10.99 15.23 -11.66
CA TYR A 532 -11.80 14.07 -11.26
C TYR A 532 -12.83 14.42 -10.22
N ARG A 533 -12.42 15.16 -9.18
CA ARG A 533 -13.26 15.57 -8.07
C ARG A 533 -14.59 16.19 -8.51
N TYR A 534 -14.60 17.04 -9.51
CA TYR A 534 -15.80 17.75 -9.95
C TYR A 534 -16.56 17.04 -11.07
N VAL A 535 -15.86 16.32 -11.91
CA VAL A 535 -16.47 15.54 -13.00
C VAL A 535 -17.27 14.36 -12.42
N GLU A 536 -16.69 13.66 -11.44
CA GLU A 536 -17.29 12.46 -10.85
C GLU A 536 -18.42 12.76 -9.84
N GLN A 537 -18.69 14.03 -9.53
CA GLN A 537 -19.88 14.47 -8.80
C GLN A 537 -21.15 14.50 -9.65
N LEU A 538 -21.03 14.50 -10.98
CA LEU A 538 -22.18 14.48 -11.87
C LEU A 538 -22.84 13.11 -11.85
N ASP A 539 -24.16 13.09 -11.67
CA ASP A 539 -24.93 11.84 -11.51
C ASP A 539 -24.77 10.85 -12.65
N GLU A 540 -24.53 11.33 -13.88
CA GLU A 540 -24.36 10.52 -15.07
C GLU A 540 -22.96 9.91 -15.18
N VAL A 541 -21.95 10.45 -14.48
CA VAL A 541 -20.56 10.02 -14.58
C VAL A 541 -20.28 8.93 -13.55
N GLU A 542 -19.80 7.80 -14.01
CA GLU A 542 -19.35 6.71 -13.14
C GLU A 542 -17.87 6.86 -12.76
N GLU A 543 -17.02 7.07 -13.76
CA GLU A 543 -15.57 7.24 -13.60
C GLU A 543 -15.03 8.19 -14.70
N SER A 544 -13.85 8.74 -14.46
CA SER A 544 -13.17 9.59 -15.45
C SER A 544 -11.66 9.38 -15.46
N ILE A 545 -11.02 9.73 -16.59
CA ILE A 545 -9.57 9.80 -16.74
C ILE A 545 -9.21 11.00 -17.59
N VAL A 546 -8.22 11.78 -17.15
CA VAL A 546 -7.74 12.96 -17.85
C VAL A 546 -6.28 12.83 -18.22
N ILE A 547 -5.93 13.30 -19.41
CA ILE A 547 -4.55 13.31 -19.88
C ILE A 547 -4.22 14.65 -20.54
N GLY A 548 -2.93 14.98 -20.57
CA GLY A 548 -2.39 16.02 -21.44
C GLY A 548 -2.06 15.45 -22.83
N GLN A 549 -2.68 16.01 -23.86
CA GLN A 549 -2.31 15.71 -25.22
C GLN A 549 -1.44 16.82 -25.80
N GLN A 550 -0.26 16.47 -26.33
CA GLN A 550 0.58 17.41 -27.09
C GLN A 550 -0.17 17.89 -28.33
N TRP A 551 -0.40 19.20 -28.44
CA TRP A 551 -1.19 19.81 -29.47
C TRP A 551 -0.69 21.22 -29.82
N GLN A 552 -0.37 21.47 -31.11
CA GLN A 552 0.03 22.79 -31.61
C GLN A 552 1.10 23.52 -30.76
N GLN A 553 2.18 22.83 -30.41
CA GLN A 553 3.29 23.28 -29.56
C GLN A 553 2.95 23.58 -28.10
N ASP A 554 1.78 23.17 -27.63
CA ASP A 554 1.34 23.25 -26.23
C ASP A 554 0.72 21.91 -25.81
N GLU A 555 0.18 21.85 -24.62
CA GLU A 555 -0.59 20.71 -24.12
C GLU A 555 -2.06 21.09 -23.98
N ARG A 556 -2.97 20.25 -24.51
CA ARG A 556 -4.40 20.41 -24.24
C ARG A 556 -4.91 19.32 -23.32
N VAL A 557 -5.85 19.69 -22.46
CA VAL A 557 -6.52 18.78 -21.54
C VAL A 557 -7.55 17.96 -22.30
N VAL A 558 -7.45 16.62 -22.22
CA VAL A 558 -8.41 15.67 -22.79
C VAL A 558 -9.00 14.84 -21.67
N LEU A 559 -10.31 14.87 -21.52
CA LEU A 559 -11.07 14.12 -20.53
C LEU A 559 -11.82 12.97 -21.20
N PHE A 560 -11.67 11.78 -20.66
CA PHE A 560 -12.51 10.62 -21.00
C PHE A 560 -13.42 10.31 -19.82
N VAL A 561 -14.69 10.04 -20.12
CA VAL A 561 -15.70 9.73 -19.09
C VAL A 561 -16.35 8.37 -19.38
N LYS A 562 -16.46 7.56 -18.35
CA LYS A 562 -17.33 6.38 -18.32
C LYS A 562 -18.65 6.82 -17.71
N LEU A 563 -19.73 6.60 -18.41
CA LEU A 563 -21.06 6.97 -17.95
C LEU A 563 -21.81 5.78 -17.35
N LYS A 564 -22.74 6.07 -16.45
CA LYS A 564 -23.67 5.08 -15.92
C LYS A 564 -24.55 4.50 -17.02
N ALA A 565 -25.02 3.27 -16.78
CA ALA A 565 -25.88 2.58 -17.75
C ALA A 565 -27.10 3.43 -18.13
N GLY A 566 -27.37 3.53 -19.43
CA GLY A 566 -28.47 4.32 -19.98
C GLY A 566 -28.15 5.81 -20.22
N CYS A 567 -27.01 6.30 -19.75
CA CYS A 567 -26.55 7.67 -20.02
C CYS A 567 -25.72 7.74 -21.31
N LYS A 568 -25.76 8.88 -22.00
CA LYS A 568 -24.95 9.17 -23.18
C LYS A 568 -24.29 10.53 -23.07
N LEU A 569 -23.09 10.64 -23.59
CA LEU A 569 -22.35 11.90 -23.64
C LEU A 569 -22.89 12.79 -24.78
N ASP A 570 -23.95 13.51 -24.50
CA ASP A 570 -24.52 14.52 -25.39
C ASP A 570 -23.89 15.90 -25.14
N GLU A 571 -24.24 16.89 -25.94
CA GLU A 571 -23.68 18.24 -25.79
C GLU A 571 -24.14 18.95 -24.48
N PRO A 572 -25.38 18.79 -24.01
CA PRO A 572 -25.79 19.29 -22.70
C PRO A 572 -24.94 18.75 -21.55
N LEU A 573 -24.60 17.46 -21.54
CA LEU A 573 -23.74 16.87 -20.52
C LEU A 573 -22.29 17.37 -20.63
N ARG A 574 -21.73 17.48 -21.86
CA ARG A 574 -20.40 18.08 -22.06
C ARG A 574 -20.33 19.50 -21.52
N GLU A 575 -21.36 20.29 -21.77
CA GLU A 575 -21.39 21.68 -21.28
C GLU A 575 -21.52 21.74 -19.77
N ARG A 576 -22.33 20.89 -19.14
CA ARG A 576 -22.39 20.79 -17.66
C ARG A 576 -21.03 20.38 -17.07
N ILE A 577 -20.31 19.43 -17.69
CA ILE A 577 -18.96 19.05 -17.25
C ILE A 577 -18.02 20.27 -17.33
N ARG A 578 -18.02 21.00 -18.45
CA ARG A 578 -17.19 22.21 -18.62
C ARG A 578 -17.53 23.29 -17.58
N GLN A 579 -18.82 23.53 -17.37
CA GLN A 579 -19.28 24.54 -16.39
C GLN A 579 -18.93 24.13 -14.96
N GLN A 580 -19.12 22.87 -14.59
CA GLN A 580 -18.75 22.34 -13.29
C GLN A 580 -17.26 22.55 -13.01
N ILE A 581 -16.39 22.19 -13.95
CA ILE A 581 -14.95 22.41 -13.83
C ILE A 581 -14.62 23.90 -13.78
N LYS A 582 -15.21 24.71 -14.67
CA LYS A 582 -14.93 26.16 -14.74
C LYS A 582 -15.36 26.89 -13.48
N GLN A 583 -16.46 26.47 -12.88
CA GLN A 583 -17.03 27.10 -11.67
C GLN A 583 -16.17 26.83 -10.42
N HIS A 584 -15.58 25.65 -10.33
CA HIS A 584 -14.87 25.20 -9.14
C HIS A 584 -13.34 25.21 -9.29
N CYS A 585 -12.83 25.28 -10.50
CA CYS A 585 -11.41 25.39 -10.83
C CYS A 585 -11.14 26.67 -11.65
N THR A 586 -10.21 26.57 -12.59
CA THR A 586 -9.91 27.69 -13.50
C THR A 586 -10.27 27.34 -14.95
N ALA A 587 -10.29 28.33 -15.83
CA ALA A 587 -10.52 28.10 -17.26
C ALA A 587 -9.50 27.11 -17.90
N ARG A 588 -8.31 27.00 -17.34
CA ARG A 588 -7.23 26.11 -17.82
C ARG A 588 -7.49 24.64 -17.49
N HIS A 589 -8.31 24.34 -16.47
CA HIS A 589 -8.74 22.99 -16.14
C HIS A 589 -9.82 22.45 -17.09
N VAL A 590 -10.51 23.35 -17.82
CA VAL A 590 -11.60 22.96 -18.70
C VAL A 590 -11.07 22.13 -19.87
N PRO A 591 -11.52 20.89 -20.06
CA PRO A 591 -11.03 20.04 -21.12
C PRO A 591 -11.35 20.59 -22.51
N ALA A 592 -10.34 20.62 -23.38
CA ALA A 592 -10.50 20.95 -24.80
C ALA A 592 -11.32 19.88 -25.54
N ARG A 593 -11.24 18.65 -25.06
CA ARG A 593 -12.00 17.50 -25.60
C ARG A 593 -12.57 16.68 -24.45
N ILE A 594 -13.83 16.26 -24.58
CA ILE A 594 -14.51 15.35 -23.65
C ILE A 594 -15.08 14.20 -24.47
N LEU A 595 -14.67 12.98 -24.16
CA LEU A 595 -14.96 11.77 -24.93
C LEU A 595 -15.54 10.68 -24.02
N GLN A 596 -16.48 9.88 -24.55
CA GLN A 596 -17.02 8.73 -23.82
C GLN A 596 -16.19 7.48 -24.10
N VAL A 597 -16.02 6.67 -23.05
CA VAL A 597 -15.40 5.33 -23.09
C VAL A 597 -16.24 4.36 -22.25
N ASP A 598 -16.08 3.06 -22.52
CA ASP A 598 -16.83 2.02 -21.82
C ASP A 598 -16.11 1.60 -20.51
N ALA A 599 -14.81 1.80 -20.43
CA ALA A 599 -14.02 1.46 -19.24
C ALA A 599 -12.81 2.40 -19.06
N ILE A 600 -12.45 2.65 -17.80
CA ILE A 600 -11.22 3.35 -17.42
C ILE A 600 -10.13 2.33 -17.10
N PRO A 601 -8.94 2.41 -17.75
CA PRO A 601 -7.88 1.45 -17.52
C PRO A 601 -7.26 1.63 -16.13
N ARG A 602 -7.04 0.50 -15.46
CA ARG A 602 -6.48 0.46 -14.10
C ARG A 602 -5.45 -0.64 -13.97
N THR A 603 -4.54 -0.45 -13.04
CA THR A 603 -3.68 -1.55 -12.59
C THR A 603 -4.53 -2.59 -11.84
N LYS A 604 -4.00 -3.80 -11.66
CA LYS A 604 -4.64 -4.85 -10.85
C LYS A 604 -4.89 -4.43 -9.40
N SER A 605 -4.10 -3.48 -8.89
CA SER A 605 -4.33 -2.85 -7.58
C SER A 605 -5.35 -1.70 -7.62
N GLY A 606 -6.03 -1.46 -8.74
CA GLY A 606 -7.09 -0.47 -8.90
C GLY A 606 -6.63 0.97 -9.18
N LYS A 607 -5.32 1.21 -9.35
CA LYS A 607 -4.80 2.57 -9.67
C LYS A 607 -5.09 2.93 -11.12
N ILE A 608 -5.53 4.18 -11.35
CA ILE A 608 -5.67 4.77 -12.71
C ILE A 608 -4.29 4.88 -13.37
N VAL A 609 -4.25 4.71 -14.69
CA VAL A 609 -3.00 4.70 -15.46
C VAL A 609 -3.00 5.78 -16.55
N GLU A 610 -3.02 7.04 -16.14
CA GLU A 610 -3.04 8.21 -17.03
C GLU A 610 -1.91 8.18 -18.07
N LEU A 611 -0.70 7.80 -17.64
CA LEU A 611 0.45 7.72 -18.54
C LEU A 611 0.25 6.71 -19.65
N ALA A 612 -0.33 5.54 -19.36
CA ALA A 612 -0.62 4.53 -20.39
C ALA A 612 -1.63 5.07 -21.42
N VAL A 613 -2.68 5.76 -20.97
CA VAL A 613 -3.66 6.40 -21.87
C VAL A 613 -2.99 7.49 -22.69
N ARG A 614 -2.15 8.32 -22.07
CA ARG A 614 -1.40 9.37 -22.77
C ARG A 614 -0.53 8.78 -23.90
N GLU A 615 0.22 7.71 -23.61
CA GLU A 615 1.04 7.06 -24.65
C GLU A 615 0.20 6.46 -25.78
N VAL A 616 -0.93 5.83 -25.46
CA VAL A 616 -1.85 5.29 -26.46
C VAL A 616 -2.44 6.39 -27.37
N VAL A 617 -2.84 7.52 -26.78
CA VAL A 617 -3.39 8.66 -27.53
C VAL A 617 -2.34 9.25 -28.48
N HIS A 618 -1.07 9.21 -28.10
CA HIS A 618 0.06 9.67 -28.93
C HIS A 618 0.61 8.58 -29.88
N ASN A 619 -0.06 7.43 -30.00
CA ASN A 619 0.38 6.30 -30.81
C ASN A 619 1.79 5.78 -30.44
N ARG A 620 2.17 5.90 -29.16
CA ARG A 620 3.41 5.36 -28.63
C ARG A 620 3.19 3.98 -28.01
N PRO A 621 4.22 3.14 -27.94
CA PRO A 621 4.11 1.84 -27.30
C PRO A 621 3.86 2.01 -25.79
N VAL A 622 2.91 1.25 -25.25
CA VAL A 622 2.71 1.10 -23.81
C VAL A 622 3.50 -0.11 -23.35
N ASN A 623 4.52 0.13 -22.58
CA ASN A 623 5.28 -0.93 -21.94
C ASN A 623 4.51 -1.41 -20.69
N ASN A 624 4.63 -2.70 -20.33
CA ASN A 624 4.03 -3.28 -19.14
C ASN A 624 2.48 -3.34 -19.10
N THR A 625 1.85 -3.61 -20.22
CA THR A 625 0.39 -3.83 -20.30
C THR A 625 -0.12 -4.96 -19.39
N HIS A 626 0.77 -5.90 -19.02
CA HIS A 626 0.45 -7.03 -18.13
C HIS A 626 0.15 -6.59 -16.67
N SER A 627 0.54 -5.38 -16.27
CA SER A 627 0.18 -4.82 -14.97
C SER A 627 -1.26 -4.32 -14.91
N LEU A 628 -1.90 -4.17 -16.06
CA LEU A 628 -3.28 -3.73 -16.15
C LEU A 628 -4.25 -4.86 -15.79
N ALA A 629 -5.37 -4.48 -15.19
CA ALA A 629 -6.45 -5.42 -14.90
C ALA A 629 -7.03 -6.00 -16.18
N ASP A 630 -7.21 -5.14 -17.20
CA ASP A 630 -7.62 -5.50 -18.55
C ASP A 630 -6.88 -4.62 -19.58
N PRO A 631 -5.85 -5.15 -20.27
CA PRO A 631 -5.11 -4.41 -21.29
C PRO A 631 -5.94 -4.00 -22.50
N GLU A 632 -7.00 -4.75 -22.84
CA GLU A 632 -7.84 -4.47 -23.99
C GLU A 632 -8.61 -3.16 -23.86
N VAL A 633 -8.84 -2.70 -22.64
CA VAL A 633 -9.46 -1.40 -22.35
C VAL A 633 -8.71 -0.25 -23.04
N LEU A 634 -7.41 -0.35 -23.21
CA LEU A 634 -6.61 0.68 -23.89
C LEU A 634 -6.97 0.86 -25.37
N ASN A 635 -7.58 -0.12 -26.01
CA ASN A 635 -7.96 -0.03 -27.44
C ASN A 635 -8.99 1.06 -27.69
N GLN A 636 -9.83 1.40 -26.71
CA GLN A 636 -10.85 2.47 -26.80
C GLN A 636 -10.25 3.88 -26.94
N TYR A 637 -8.98 4.04 -26.61
CA TYR A 637 -8.27 5.32 -26.62
C TYR A 637 -7.42 5.51 -27.87
N ARG A 638 -7.25 4.43 -28.68
CA ARG A 638 -6.42 4.46 -29.89
C ARG A 638 -7.14 5.14 -31.04
N ASN A 639 -6.39 5.87 -31.85
CA ASN A 639 -6.83 6.41 -33.14
C ASN A 639 -8.21 7.11 -33.09
N ARG A 640 -8.45 7.85 -32.02
CA ARG A 640 -9.71 8.60 -31.83
C ARG A 640 -9.76 9.76 -32.81
N PRO A 641 -10.71 9.77 -33.80
CA PRO A 641 -10.81 10.86 -34.78
C PRO A 641 -11.04 12.24 -34.14
N GLU A 642 -11.73 12.26 -33.01
CA GLU A 642 -12.03 13.48 -32.24
C GLU A 642 -10.78 14.16 -31.66
N LEU A 643 -9.67 13.43 -31.58
CA LEU A 643 -8.39 13.92 -31.10
C LEU A 643 -7.43 14.35 -32.22
N ALA A 644 -7.79 14.12 -33.47
CA ALA A 644 -7.01 14.51 -34.63
C ALA A 644 -7.29 15.95 -35.10
N SER A 645 -8.29 16.61 -34.46
CA SER A 645 -8.72 17.98 -34.82
C SER A 645 -8.63 18.96 -33.63
#